data_23975f854edf3f64e155e292dec81b01
#
_entry.id   23975f854edf3f64e155e292dec81b01
#
_cell.length_a   1.000
_cell.length_b   1.000
_cell.length_c   1.000
_cell.angle_alpha   90.00
_cell.angle_beta   90.00
_cell.angle_gamma   90.00
#
_symmetry.space_group_name_H-M   'P 1'
#
loop_
_entity.id
_entity.type
_entity.pdbx_description
1 polymer ?
#
loop_
_entity_poly.entity_id
_entity_poly.type
_entity_poly.pdbx_seq_one_letter_code
_entity_poly.pdbx_strand_id
1 'polypeptide(L)'
;NYLGEDGKVVEATKPNAYKFEMFIFDSYEMLDDVVVLRVKREEEFAPIKNAEGADSPETARKLYRDYFNKVERMKKYQDWCTNPIFDEATRKELLTIAGDEEEIKDRFYKDLEFGTAGLRGVIGNGTNRMNIYTVTKATQGLANYILKMGTENKGVAIAYDSRNMSPEFAQKTALCFNANGIKTFIFDSLRPVPELSFAVRELGCTAGVMITASHNPPEYNGYKVYWEDGAQIVSPTDKEIISEVNKVKDYSLVRGITLEEAKKLRLYNVIGKAMDKLYLEAIKKQVLNPDVIKEESDLKIVYTPLHGTGNVPVQTVLDSLGFKNVYVVPEQELPNGSFPTVDYPNPEDPKAFDLALKLAKKVDADVVLATDPDADRLGVYAKDSKTGEYKSFTGNMSGLLIAEYVLSQKKAKKLLPKNGALVSTIVSSNLAIAIAKEYKIDFIEVLTGFKYIGEQIRNFEATGSHEYLFGFEESYGCLVGTHARDKDAITAVMMLCEAAAYYKKHGLTLWDQMIKIYEKYGFYKEGISTITLKGADGAQKIQELMNKIRNNPPKKLGDYKVLSFRDYKTGKIIDYSTGKESETGLPTSNVLYYDLDDNSWCCVRPSGTEPKVKFYMGVKGKSMEDAEKKLNNLKTAMLALNE
;
A
#
# COMPACT_ATOMS: atom_id res chain seq x y z
N ASN A 1 -55.71 1.00 24.51
CA ASN A 1 -56.59 2.10 24.21
C ASN A 1 -57.89 1.58 23.55
N TYR A 2 -59.06 2.14 23.84
CA TYR A 2 -60.32 1.76 23.25
C TYR A 2 -61.15 3.04 22.94
N LEU A 3 -62.13 2.91 22.07
CA LEU A 3 -63.07 3.97 21.78
C LEU A 3 -64.15 4.01 22.86
N GLY A 4 -64.29 5.14 23.55
CA GLY A 4 -65.38 5.39 24.46
C GLY A 4 -66.73 5.57 23.74
N GLU A 5 -67.83 5.55 24.45
CA GLU A 5 -69.18 5.71 23.88
C GLU A 5 -69.36 7.09 23.20
N ASP A 6 -68.50 8.03 23.54
CA ASP A 6 -68.44 9.38 22.94
C ASP A 6 -67.54 9.44 21.67
N GLY A 7 -67.01 8.30 21.18
CA GLY A 7 -66.17 8.21 20.01
C GLY A 7 -64.73 8.67 20.21
N LYS A 8 -64.32 9.03 21.45
CA LYS A 8 -62.94 9.42 21.75
C LYS A 8 -62.08 8.21 22.16
N VAL A 9 -60.82 8.27 21.85
CA VAL A 9 -59.84 7.26 22.27
C VAL A 9 -59.58 7.42 23.78
N VAL A 10 -59.88 6.41 24.53
CA VAL A 10 -59.64 6.31 25.98
C VAL A 10 -58.38 5.45 26.21
N GLU A 11 -57.45 5.97 26.98
CA GLU A 11 -56.24 5.25 27.35
C GLU A 11 -56.56 4.29 28.50
N ALA A 12 -56.35 2.99 28.24
CA ALA A 12 -56.64 1.98 29.22
C ALA A 12 -55.54 1.90 30.29
N THR A 13 -55.91 2.06 31.55
CA THR A 13 -55.02 1.95 32.71
C THR A 13 -54.81 0.51 33.19
N LYS A 14 -55.60 -0.41 32.69
CA LYS A 14 -55.50 -1.87 32.91
C LYS A 14 -55.88 -2.60 31.64
N PRO A 15 -55.41 -3.87 31.43
CA PRO A 15 -55.92 -4.71 30.34
C PRO A 15 -57.45 -4.81 30.40
N ASN A 16 -58.13 -4.23 29.39
CA ASN A 16 -59.61 -4.15 29.36
C ASN A 16 -60.22 -4.69 28.07
N ALA A 17 -59.40 -5.31 27.21
CA ALA A 17 -59.84 -5.91 25.97
C ALA A 17 -59.03 -7.16 25.66
N TYR A 18 -59.62 -8.12 24.99
CA TYR A 18 -58.95 -9.26 24.39
C TYR A 18 -58.65 -8.90 22.93
N LYS A 19 -57.38 -9.02 22.54
CA LYS A 19 -56.99 -8.95 21.14
C LYS A 19 -57.19 -10.34 20.53
N PHE A 20 -58.22 -10.50 19.73
CA PHE A 20 -58.40 -11.70 18.94
C PHE A 20 -57.50 -11.64 17.71
N GLU A 21 -56.47 -12.44 17.69
CA GLU A 21 -55.70 -12.71 16.47
C GLU A 21 -56.17 -14.06 15.95
N MET A 22 -56.79 -14.06 14.77
CA MET A 22 -57.04 -15.31 14.06
C MET A 22 -55.75 -15.77 13.44
N PHE A 23 -55.13 -16.78 14.05
CA PHE A 23 -53.99 -17.42 13.44
C PHE A 23 -54.47 -18.32 12.30
N ILE A 24 -53.65 -18.41 11.24
CA ILE A 24 -53.93 -19.31 10.11
C ILE A 24 -54.20 -20.75 10.58
N PHE A 25 -53.66 -21.16 11.72
CA PHE A 25 -53.87 -22.44 12.37
C PHE A 25 -55.31 -22.68 12.82
N ASP A 26 -56.04 -21.63 13.20
CA ASP A 26 -57.45 -21.73 13.60
C ASP A 26 -58.36 -22.06 12.39
N SER A 27 -57.84 -21.79 11.17
CA SER A 27 -58.55 -22.12 9.93
C SER A 27 -58.33 -23.57 9.48
N TYR A 28 -57.33 -24.28 10.04
CA TYR A 28 -57.00 -25.64 9.62
C TYR A 28 -58.10 -26.66 9.98
N GLU A 29 -58.87 -26.41 11.05
CA GLU A 29 -60.02 -27.24 11.40
C GLU A 29 -61.17 -27.19 10.37
N MET A 30 -61.13 -26.21 9.47
CA MET A 30 -62.13 -26.00 8.43
C MET A 30 -61.67 -26.54 7.05
N LEU A 31 -60.49 -27.14 6.97
CA LEU A 31 -59.89 -27.64 5.71
C LEU A 31 -59.78 -29.17 5.76
N ASP A 32 -60.19 -29.81 4.69
CA ASP A 32 -60.11 -31.27 4.54
C ASP A 32 -58.65 -31.74 4.35
N ASP A 33 -57.79 -30.88 3.73
CA ASP A 33 -56.37 -31.15 3.50
C ASP A 33 -55.52 -29.92 3.79
N VAL A 34 -54.44 -30.09 4.53
CA VAL A 34 -53.46 -29.03 4.84
C VAL A 34 -52.05 -29.50 4.46
N VAL A 35 -51.40 -28.75 3.59
CA VAL A 35 -50.00 -28.96 3.26
C VAL A 35 -49.14 -27.97 4.05
N VAL A 36 -48.30 -28.48 4.95
CA VAL A 36 -47.39 -27.67 5.75
C VAL A 36 -46.03 -27.62 5.07
N LEU A 37 -45.63 -26.45 4.62
CA LEU A 37 -44.28 -26.20 4.12
C LEU A 37 -43.41 -25.71 5.27
N ARG A 38 -42.37 -26.46 5.60
CA ARG A 38 -41.37 -26.02 6.56
C ARG A 38 -40.32 -25.17 5.86
N VAL A 39 -40.22 -23.90 6.24
CA VAL A 39 -39.22 -22.94 5.74
C VAL A 39 -38.33 -22.52 6.89
N LYS A 40 -37.13 -22.02 6.56
CA LYS A 40 -36.25 -21.42 7.55
C LYS A 40 -36.75 -20.02 7.88
N ARG A 41 -36.74 -19.67 9.15
CA ARG A 41 -37.22 -18.36 9.63
C ARG A 41 -36.50 -17.20 8.98
N GLU A 42 -35.16 -17.28 8.80
CA GLU A 42 -34.33 -16.26 8.18
C GLU A 42 -34.62 -16.04 6.69
N GLU A 43 -35.28 -16.99 6.03
CA GLU A 43 -35.60 -16.95 4.61
C GLU A 43 -36.96 -16.30 4.32
N GLU A 44 -37.90 -16.42 5.24
CA GLU A 44 -39.30 -16.05 5.01
C GLU A 44 -39.86 -15.04 6.04
N PHE A 45 -39.08 -14.62 7.05
CA PHE A 45 -39.59 -13.83 8.13
C PHE A 45 -38.77 -12.57 8.43
N ALA A 46 -39.32 -11.41 8.09
CA ALA A 46 -38.74 -10.08 8.38
C ALA A 46 -39.82 -9.16 8.96
N PRO A 47 -40.17 -9.28 10.25
CA PRO A 47 -41.31 -8.57 10.83
C PRO A 47 -41.06 -7.06 10.98
N ILE A 48 -42.14 -6.27 10.80
CA ILE A 48 -42.20 -4.84 11.07
C ILE A 48 -43.32 -4.59 12.06
N LYS A 49 -42.98 -4.41 13.32
CA LYS A 49 -43.93 -4.16 14.42
C LYS A 49 -43.71 -2.83 15.12
N ASN A 50 -42.49 -2.31 15.06
CA ASN A 50 -42.05 -1.09 15.74
C ASN A 50 -41.54 -0.07 14.72
N ALA A 51 -41.61 1.21 15.06
CA ALA A 51 -41.03 2.27 14.24
C ALA A 51 -39.49 2.23 14.25
N GLU A 52 -38.91 1.90 15.39
CA GLU A 52 -37.45 1.83 15.63
C GLU A 52 -37.11 0.61 16.50
N GLY A 53 -35.83 0.22 16.54
CA GLY A 53 -35.32 -0.88 17.34
C GLY A 53 -35.63 -2.28 16.75
N ALA A 54 -35.94 -3.24 17.60
CA ALA A 54 -36.28 -4.60 17.16
C ALA A 54 -37.59 -4.65 16.35
N ASP A 55 -37.63 -5.54 15.36
CA ASP A 55 -38.81 -5.72 14.47
C ASP A 55 -39.26 -4.39 13.81
N SER A 56 -38.29 -3.55 13.42
CA SER A 56 -38.50 -2.25 12.76
C SER A 56 -38.28 -2.34 11.25
N PRO A 57 -38.64 -1.30 10.47
CA PRO A 57 -38.30 -1.24 9.05
C PRO A 57 -36.81 -1.39 8.78
N GLU A 58 -35.95 -0.92 9.69
CA GLU A 58 -34.51 -1.03 9.57
C GLU A 58 -34.04 -2.48 9.74
N THR A 59 -34.48 -3.15 10.80
CA THR A 59 -34.14 -4.56 11.02
C THR A 59 -34.69 -5.48 9.93
N ALA A 60 -35.90 -5.22 9.43
CA ALA A 60 -36.48 -5.96 8.32
C ALA A 60 -35.68 -5.79 7.03
N ARG A 61 -35.26 -4.55 6.70
CA ARG A 61 -34.39 -4.28 5.54
C ARG A 61 -33.02 -4.94 5.70
N LYS A 62 -32.49 -5.03 6.92
CA LYS A 62 -31.22 -5.71 7.20
C LYS A 62 -31.37 -7.22 6.95
N LEU A 63 -32.39 -7.86 7.51
CA LEU A 63 -32.67 -9.30 7.30
C LEU A 63 -32.83 -9.62 5.82
N TYR A 64 -33.60 -8.80 5.09
CA TYR A 64 -33.78 -8.96 3.64
C TYR A 64 -32.45 -8.84 2.87
N ARG A 65 -31.63 -7.84 3.19
CA ARG A 65 -30.31 -7.66 2.56
C ARG A 65 -29.38 -8.83 2.89
N ASP A 66 -29.36 -9.28 4.13
CA ASP A 66 -28.49 -10.39 4.57
C ASP A 66 -28.87 -11.69 3.84
N TYR A 67 -30.17 -11.96 3.72
CA TYR A 67 -30.68 -13.09 2.98
C TYR A 67 -30.36 -12.97 1.47
N PHE A 68 -30.64 -11.84 0.84
CA PHE A 68 -30.35 -11.61 -0.56
C PHE A 68 -28.85 -11.76 -0.85
N ASN A 69 -28.00 -11.20 -0.01
CA ASN A 69 -26.54 -11.33 -0.13
C ASN A 69 -26.09 -12.79 0.03
N LYS A 70 -26.76 -13.56 0.91
CA LYS A 70 -26.50 -15.00 1.07
C LYS A 70 -26.87 -15.77 -0.21
N VAL A 71 -28.02 -15.49 -0.80
CA VAL A 71 -28.48 -16.14 -2.04
C VAL A 71 -27.54 -15.83 -3.21
N GLU A 72 -27.20 -14.56 -3.40
CA GLU A 72 -26.29 -14.15 -4.48
C GLU A 72 -24.90 -14.77 -4.31
N ARG A 73 -24.39 -14.82 -3.09
CA ARG A 73 -23.11 -15.47 -2.76
C ARG A 73 -23.16 -16.98 -3.07
N MET A 74 -24.23 -17.64 -2.70
CA MET A 74 -24.40 -19.08 -2.98
C MET A 74 -24.51 -19.36 -4.48
N LYS A 75 -25.17 -18.49 -5.24
CA LYS A 75 -25.20 -18.58 -6.72
C LYS A 75 -23.80 -18.46 -7.32
N LYS A 76 -23.01 -17.46 -6.88
CA LYS A 76 -21.61 -17.31 -7.32
C LYS A 76 -20.78 -18.56 -7.00
N TYR A 77 -20.90 -19.07 -5.77
CA TYR A 77 -20.19 -20.29 -5.36
C TYR A 77 -20.60 -21.49 -6.21
N GLN A 78 -21.90 -21.71 -6.44
CA GLN A 78 -22.39 -22.81 -7.28
C GLN A 78 -21.93 -22.68 -8.73
N ASP A 79 -21.93 -21.48 -9.29
CA ASP A 79 -21.41 -21.23 -10.63
C ASP A 79 -19.92 -21.61 -10.71
N TRP A 80 -19.11 -21.20 -9.74
CA TRP A 80 -17.70 -21.57 -9.70
C TRP A 80 -17.46 -23.09 -9.54
N CYS A 81 -18.36 -23.82 -8.89
CA CYS A 81 -18.28 -25.27 -8.74
C CYS A 81 -18.68 -26.05 -10.00
N THR A 82 -19.52 -25.48 -10.85
CA THR A 82 -20.19 -26.22 -11.94
C THR A 82 -19.83 -25.72 -13.34
N ASN A 83 -19.50 -24.44 -13.49
CA ASN A 83 -19.24 -23.81 -14.77
C ASN A 83 -17.90 -24.31 -15.35
N PRO A 84 -17.89 -24.87 -16.58
CA PRO A 84 -16.69 -25.42 -17.20
C PRO A 84 -15.61 -24.38 -17.56
N ILE A 85 -15.90 -23.08 -17.44
CA ILE A 85 -14.90 -22.02 -17.58
C ILE A 85 -13.82 -22.11 -16.50
N PHE A 86 -14.18 -22.62 -15.33
CA PHE A 86 -13.25 -22.90 -14.23
C PHE A 86 -12.68 -24.32 -14.42
N ASP A 87 -11.37 -24.44 -14.24
CA ASP A 87 -10.71 -25.74 -14.41
C ASP A 87 -11.18 -26.77 -13.37
N GLU A 88 -10.89 -28.04 -13.65
CA GLU A 88 -11.36 -29.15 -12.81
C GLU A 88 -10.77 -29.08 -11.40
N ALA A 89 -9.52 -28.62 -11.24
CA ALA A 89 -8.86 -28.51 -9.94
C ALA A 89 -9.54 -27.44 -9.08
N THR A 90 -9.85 -26.28 -9.65
CA THR A 90 -10.61 -25.20 -9.01
C THR A 90 -11.98 -25.68 -8.56
N ARG A 91 -12.74 -26.34 -9.44
CA ARG A 91 -14.08 -26.85 -9.10
C ARG A 91 -14.04 -27.91 -7.99
N LYS A 92 -13.08 -28.84 -8.04
CA LYS A 92 -12.91 -29.86 -7.01
C LYS A 92 -12.51 -29.26 -5.65
N GLU A 93 -11.62 -28.29 -5.64
CA GLU A 93 -11.21 -27.62 -4.40
C GLU A 93 -12.39 -26.90 -3.77
N LEU A 94 -13.19 -26.15 -4.54
CA LEU A 94 -14.37 -25.47 -4.02
C LEU A 94 -15.44 -26.43 -3.49
N LEU A 95 -15.60 -27.61 -4.06
CA LEU A 95 -16.52 -28.64 -3.55
C LEU A 95 -16.12 -29.15 -2.15
N THR A 96 -14.83 -29.03 -1.76
CA THR A 96 -14.39 -29.44 -0.41
C THR A 96 -14.94 -28.55 0.70
N ILE A 97 -15.35 -27.34 0.39
CA ILE A 97 -15.94 -26.38 1.34
C ILE A 97 -17.46 -26.30 1.29
N ALA A 98 -18.13 -27.24 0.61
CA ALA A 98 -19.58 -27.21 0.35
C ALA A 98 -20.47 -27.09 1.62
N GLY A 99 -19.96 -27.50 2.78
CA GLY A 99 -20.68 -27.40 4.07
C GLY A 99 -20.21 -26.28 4.98
N ASP A 100 -19.20 -25.51 4.56
CA ASP A 100 -18.58 -24.43 5.34
C ASP A 100 -19.13 -23.06 4.91
N GLU A 101 -20.22 -22.62 5.55
CA GLU A 101 -20.86 -21.34 5.22
C GLU A 101 -19.95 -20.13 5.48
N GLU A 102 -19.08 -20.16 6.47
CA GLU A 102 -18.17 -19.04 6.77
C GLU A 102 -17.04 -18.95 5.74
N GLU A 103 -16.46 -20.07 5.33
CA GLU A 103 -15.46 -20.10 4.28
C GLU A 103 -16.05 -19.68 2.91
N ILE A 104 -17.25 -20.15 2.56
CA ILE A 104 -17.97 -19.72 1.35
C ILE A 104 -18.23 -18.20 1.43
N LYS A 105 -18.65 -17.70 2.59
CA LYS A 105 -18.91 -16.29 2.80
C LYS A 105 -17.63 -15.47 2.59
N ASP A 106 -16.52 -15.86 3.17
CA ASP A 106 -15.26 -15.14 3.07
C ASP A 106 -14.74 -15.08 1.62
N ARG A 107 -14.92 -16.14 0.84
CA ARG A 107 -14.48 -16.23 -0.55
C ARG A 107 -15.39 -15.56 -1.58
N PHE A 108 -16.71 -15.41 -1.28
CA PHE A 108 -17.72 -15.00 -2.26
C PHE A 108 -18.59 -13.80 -1.85
N TYR A 109 -18.36 -13.16 -0.67
CA TYR A 109 -19.22 -12.06 -0.21
C TYR A 109 -19.12 -10.81 -1.08
N LYS A 110 -18.01 -10.66 -1.82
CA LYS A 110 -17.79 -9.60 -2.81
C LYS A 110 -16.84 -10.08 -3.91
N ASP A 111 -16.69 -9.30 -4.94
CA ASP A 111 -15.60 -9.46 -5.90
C ASP A 111 -14.36 -8.73 -5.36
N LEU A 112 -13.16 -9.27 -5.66
CA LEU A 112 -11.91 -8.61 -5.34
C LEU A 112 -11.83 -7.29 -6.10
N GLU A 113 -11.76 -6.18 -5.38
CA GLU A 113 -11.80 -4.85 -5.94
C GLU A 113 -10.47 -4.48 -6.61
N PHE A 114 -10.55 -4.00 -7.85
CA PHE A 114 -9.45 -3.32 -8.49
C PHE A 114 -9.43 -1.87 -7.98
N GLY A 115 -8.52 -1.59 -7.07
CA GLY A 115 -8.34 -0.25 -6.48
C GLY A 115 -7.40 0.64 -7.29
N THR A 116 -7.13 1.83 -6.77
CA THR A 116 -6.26 2.85 -7.42
C THR A 116 -4.80 2.41 -7.61
N ALA A 117 -4.41 1.28 -7.03
CA ALA A 117 -3.06 0.70 -7.16
C ALA A 117 -3.07 -0.71 -7.78
N GLY A 118 -4.25 -1.25 -8.14
CA GLY A 118 -4.43 -2.61 -8.66
C GLY A 118 -5.20 -3.52 -7.71
N LEU A 119 -4.93 -4.83 -7.77
CA LEU A 119 -5.54 -5.85 -6.89
C LEU A 119 -4.61 -6.20 -5.72
N ARG A 120 -5.19 -6.58 -4.59
CA ARG A 120 -4.49 -7.25 -3.48
C ARG A 120 -5.47 -8.12 -2.69
N GLY A 121 -5.11 -9.36 -2.42
CA GLY A 121 -5.96 -10.28 -1.68
C GLY A 121 -5.25 -11.58 -1.31
N VAL A 122 -5.95 -12.40 -0.55
CA VAL A 122 -5.51 -13.75 -0.18
C VAL A 122 -5.57 -14.66 -1.42
N ILE A 123 -4.55 -15.49 -1.61
CA ILE A 123 -4.48 -16.49 -2.69
C ILE A 123 -5.53 -17.57 -2.43
N GLY A 124 -6.28 -17.98 -3.45
CA GLY A 124 -7.27 -19.05 -3.37
C GLY A 124 -8.37 -18.93 -4.40
N ASN A 125 -9.27 -19.90 -4.46
CA ASN A 125 -10.40 -19.87 -5.37
C ASN A 125 -11.60 -19.11 -4.76
N GLY A 126 -12.28 -18.34 -5.61
CA GLY A 126 -13.41 -17.48 -5.24
C GLY A 126 -13.28 -16.07 -5.77
N THR A 127 -14.40 -15.34 -5.75
CA THR A 127 -14.44 -13.98 -6.32
C THR A 127 -13.67 -12.95 -5.49
N ASN A 128 -13.52 -13.17 -4.18
CA ASN A 128 -12.78 -12.32 -3.23
C ASN A 128 -11.37 -12.89 -2.93
N ARG A 129 -10.75 -13.51 -3.91
CA ARG A 129 -9.42 -14.13 -3.82
C ARG A 129 -8.55 -13.76 -4.99
N MET A 130 -7.23 -13.80 -4.78
CA MET A 130 -6.24 -13.75 -5.85
C MET A 130 -6.11 -15.14 -6.47
N ASN A 131 -6.50 -15.26 -7.73
CA ASN A 131 -6.38 -16.47 -8.55
C ASN A 131 -6.24 -16.10 -10.03
N ILE A 132 -6.02 -17.10 -10.87
CA ILE A 132 -5.84 -16.88 -12.31
C ILE A 132 -7.06 -16.19 -12.97
N TYR A 133 -8.28 -16.40 -12.47
CA TYR A 133 -9.49 -15.82 -13.02
C TYR A 133 -9.65 -14.35 -12.65
N THR A 134 -9.47 -13.99 -11.39
CA THR A 134 -9.54 -12.59 -10.94
C THR A 134 -8.42 -11.75 -11.53
N VAL A 135 -7.21 -12.32 -11.65
CA VAL A 135 -6.06 -11.68 -12.31
C VAL A 135 -6.33 -11.46 -13.81
N THR A 136 -6.80 -12.47 -14.53
CA THR A 136 -7.07 -12.32 -15.97
C THR A 136 -8.28 -11.44 -16.26
N LYS A 137 -9.29 -11.41 -15.38
CA LYS A 137 -10.41 -10.45 -15.46
C LYS A 137 -9.91 -9.01 -15.38
N ALA A 138 -9.03 -8.71 -14.41
CA ALA A 138 -8.39 -7.40 -14.29
C ALA A 138 -7.52 -7.08 -15.52
N THR A 139 -6.76 -8.05 -16.00
CA THR A 139 -5.92 -7.91 -17.20
C THR A 139 -6.77 -7.64 -18.45
N GLN A 140 -7.92 -8.30 -18.60
CA GLN A 140 -8.83 -8.04 -19.72
C GLN A 140 -9.34 -6.59 -19.70
N GLY A 141 -9.70 -6.07 -18.53
CA GLY A 141 -10.10 -4.67 -18.40
C GLY A 141 -8.96 -3.69 -18.75
N LEU A 142 -7.75 -3.97 -18.29
CA LEU A 142 -6.57 -3.18 -18.66
C LEU A 142 -6.26 -3.28 -20.17
N ALA A 143 -6.40 -4.47 -20.76
CA ALA A 143 -6.26 -4.68 -22.22
C ALA A 143 -7.29 -3.87 -23.00
N ASN A 144 -8.55 -3.86 -22.57
CA ASN A 144 -9.62 -3.06 -23.19
C ASN A 144 -9.26 -1.56 -23.16
N TYR A 145 -8.71 -1.07 -22.04
CA TYR A 145 -8.28 0.32 -21.93
C TYR A 145 -7.11 0.64 -22.87
N ILE A 146 -6.10 -0.22 -22.95
CA ILE A 146 -4.95 -0.06 -23.86
C ILE A 146 -5.41 -0.01 -25.33
N LEU A 147 -6.32 -0.90 -25.73
CA LEU A 147 -6.92 -0.92 -27.07
C LEU A 147 -7.71 0.35 -27.37
N LYS A 148 -8.48 0.83 -26.39
CA LYS A 148 -9.22 2.11 -26.49
C LYS A 148 -8.30 3.31 -26.70
N MET A 149 -7.11 3.27 -26.09
CA MET A 149 -6.08 4.30 -26.26
C MET A 149 -5.29 4.16 -27.56
N GLY A 150 -5.42 3.05 -28.30
CA GLY A 150 -4.69 2.77 -29.54
C GLY A 150 -3.18 2.60 -29.34
N THR A 151 -2.77 2.08 -28.19
CA THR A 151 -1.34 1.96 -27.81
C THR A 151 -0.86 0.52 -27.67
N GLU A 152 -1.63 -0.44 -28.16
CA GLU A 152 -1.36 -1.88 -28.09
C GLU A 152 -0.01 -2.27 -28.70
N ASN A 153 0.47 -1.54 -29.68
CA ASN A 153 1.74 -1.79 -30.36
C ASN A 153 2.98 -1.50 -29.50
N LYS A 154 2.84 -0.63 -28.49
CA LYS A 154 3.93 -0.34 -27.53
C LYS A 154 4.19 -1.52 -26.61
N GLY A 155 3.18 -2.31 -26.29
CA GLY A 155 3.26 -3.49 -25.45
C GLY A 155 3.21 -3.19 -23.94
N VAL A 156 3.34 -4.28 -23.14
CA VAL A 156 3.29 -4.26 -21.68
C VAL A 156 4.47 -5.01 -21.11
N ALA A 157 5.20 -4.42 -20.16
CA ALA A 157 6.24 -5.08 -19.39
C ALA A 157 5.64 -5.80 -18.16
N ILE A 158 6.14 -6.99 -17.81
CA ILE A 158 5.60 -7.80 -16.72
C ILE A 158 6.74 -8.35 -15.87
N ALA A 159 6.69 -8.07 -14.57
CA ALA A 159 7.58 -8.63 -13.57
C ALA A 159 6.79 -9.23 -12.41
N TYR A 160 7.47 -10.02 -11.59
CA TYR A 160 6.87 -10.71 -10.45
C TYR A 160 7.90 -10.94 -9.36
N ASP A 161 7.40 -11.09 -8.12
CA ASP A 161 8.23 -11.37 -6.94
C ASP A 161 8.33 -12.87 -6.63
N SER A 162 8.87 -13.19 -5.46
CA SER A 162 9.09 -14.57 -5.00
C SER A 162 7.84 -15.26 -4.44
N ARG A 163 6.70 -14.58 -4.35
CA ARG A 163 5.47 -15.11 -3.73
C ARG A 163 4.93 -16.30 -4.49
N ASN A 164 4.23 -17.17 -3.74
CA ASN A 164 3.48 -18.28 -4.32
C ASN A 164 2.53 -17.76 -5.40
N MET A 165 2.41 -18.50 -6.49
CA MET A 165 1.59 -18.17 -7.67
C MET A 165 2.02 -16.93 -8.47
N SER A 166 3.07 -16.20 -8.08
CA SER A 166 3.51 -15.02 -8.83
C SER A 166 3.93 -15.31 -10.27
N PRO A 167 4.72 -16.38 -10.56
CA PRO A 167 5.06 -16.75 -11.94
C PRO A 167 3.83 -17.11 -12.78
N GLU A 168 2.90 -17.89 -12.20
CA GLU A 168 1.67 -18.34 -12.87
C GLU A 168 0.75 -17.15 -13.19
N PHE A 169 0.58 -16.23 -12.25
CA PHE A 169 -0.21 -15.02 -12.47
C PHE A 169 0.42 -14.12 -13.54
N ALA A 170 1.75 -13.96 -13.52
CA ALA A 170 2.48 -13.20 -14.53
C ALA A 170 2.32 -13.81 -15.92
N GLN A 171 2.44 -15.14 -16.06
CA GLN A 171 2.24 -15.81 -17.33
C GLN A 171 0.80 -15.68 -17.85
N LYS A 172 -0.21 -15.87 -16.98
CA LYS A 172 -1.63 -15.71 -17.34
C LYS A 172 -1.94 -14.28 -17.75
N THR A 173 -1.36 -13.30 -17.06
CA THR A 173 -1.42 -11.88 -17.45
C THR A 173 -0.86 -11.66 -18.86
N ALA A 174 0.33 -12.17 -19.16
CA ALA A 174 0.94 -12.05 -20.47
C ALA A 174 0.06 -12.67 -21.56
N LEU A 175 -0.43 -13.89 -21.35
CA LEU A 175 -1.25 -14.62 -22.31
C LEU A 175 -2.62 -13.95 -22.56
N CYS A 176 -3.20 -13.31 -21.53
CA CYS A 176 -4.43 -12.51 -21.69
C CYS A 176 -4.17 -11.27 -22.57
N PHE A 177 -3.09 -10.52 -22.34
CA PHE A 177 -2.69 -9.42 -23.22
C PHE A 177 -2.46 -9.90 -24.66
N ASN A 178 -1.72 -11.00 -24.84
CA ASN A 178 -1.41 -11.56 -26.15
C ASN A 178 -2.69 -11.99 -26.90
N ALA A 179 -3.68 -12.56 -26.20
CA ALA A 179 -4.99 -12.90 -26.79
C ALA A 179 -5.77 -11.66 -27.27
N ASN A 180 -5.45 -10.48 -26.78
CA ASN A 180 -5.98 -9.20 -27.22
C ASN A 180 -5.08 -8.48 -28.25
N GLY A 181 -4.06 -9.17 -28.79
CA GLY A 181 -3.13 -8.62 -29.78
C GLY A 181 -2.05 -7.70 -29.19
N ILE A 182 -1.97 -7.56 -27.86
CA ILE A 182 -1.01 -6.70 -27.18
C ILE A 182 0.28 -7.47 -26.94
N LYS A 183 1.42 -6.92 -27.37
CA LYS A 183 2.75 -7.48 -27.13
C LYS A 183 3.11 -7.43 -25.66
N THR A 184 3.78 -8.46 -25.14
CA THR A 184 4.28 -8.49 -23.77
C THR A 184 5.79 -8.70 -23.72
N PHE A 185 6.40 -8.10 -22.69
CA PHE A 185 7.80 -8.28 -22.30
C PHE A 185 7.82 -8.78 -20.85
N ILE A 186 7.93 -10.09 -20.68
CA ILE A 186 7.90 -10.74 -19.37
C ILE A 186 9.32 -11.12 -18.94
N PHE A 187 9.68 -10.83 -17.70
CA PHE A 187 10.96 -11.26 -17.16
C PHE A 187 11.04 -12.78 -17.03
N ASP A 188 12.24 -13.33 -17.31
CA ASP A 188 12.54 -14.77 -17.27
C ASP A 188 12.49 -15.37 -15.87
N SER A 189 12.67 -14.53 -14.85
CA SER A 189 12.58 -14.88 -13.43
C SER A 189 12.16 -13.65 -12.62
N LEU A 190 12.02 -13.81 -11.31
CA LEU A 190 11.61 -12.70 -10.43
C LEU A 190 12.53 -11.48 -10.57
N ARG A 191 11.92 -10.29 -10.57
CA ARG A 191 12.61 -8.98 -10.62
C ARG A 191 11.93 -7.96 -9.71
N PRO A 192 12.70 -6.97 -9.20
CA PRO A 192 12.17 -5.96 -8.32
C PRO A 192 11.25 -4.95 -9.02
N VAL A 193 10.36 -4.33 -8.24
CA VAL A 193 9.47 -3.25 -8.70
C VAL A 193 10.23 -2.14 -9.45
N PRO A 194 11.33 -1.58 -8.93
CA PRO A 194 12.02 -0.49 -9.63
C PRO A 194 12.59 -0.89 -10.99
N GLU A 195 12.96 -2.15 -11.15
CA GLU A 195 13.43 -2.65 -12.45
C GLU A 195 12.29 -2.78 -13.47
N LEU A 196 11.08 -3.16 -13.03
CA LEU A 196 9.89 -3.08 -13.89
C LEU A 196 9.62 -1.63 -14.31
N SER A 197 9.63 -0.70 -13.37
CA SER A 197 9.45 0.74 -13.65
C SER A 197 10.45 1.24 -14.69
N PHE A 198 11.71 0.84 -14.55
CA PHE A 198 12.77 1.12 -15.51
C PHE A 198 12.50 0.47 -16.88
N ALA A 199 12.12 -0.81 -16.91
CA ALA A 199 11.87 -1.56 -18.14
C ALA A 199 10.69 -1.00 -18.95
N VAL A 200 9.62 -0.54 -18.29
CA VAL A 200 8.49 0.14 -18.97
C VAL A 200 8.98 1.32 -19.79
N ARG A 201 9.86 2.13 -19.22
CA ARG A 201 10.42 3.33 -19.87
C ARG A 201 11.45 2.99 -20.93
N GLU A 202 12.38 2.09 -20.63
CA GLU A 202 13.47 1.68 -21.54
C GLU A 202 12.92 1.01 -22.81
N LEU A 203 11.86 0.19 -22.70
CA LEU A 203 11.21 -0.48 -23.80
C LEU A 203 10.13 0.38 -24.49
N GLY A 204 9.79 1.54 -23.93
CA GLY A 204 8.71 2.39 -24.41
C GLY A 204 7.33 1.73 -24.34
N CYS A 205 7.09 0.91 -23.33
CA CYS A 205 5.82 0.22 -23.14
C CYS A 205 4.70 1.20 -22.76
N THR A 206 3.46 0.87 -23.09
CA THR A 206 2.27 1.62 -22.65
C THR A 206 2.04 1.45 -21.16
N ALA A 207 2.28 0.24 -20.65
CA ALA A 207 2.02 -0.11 -19.25
C ALA A 207 3.02 -1.14 -18.73
N GLY A 208 3.04 -1.28 -17.43
CA GLY A 208 3.71 -2.36 -16.71
C GLY A 208 2.78 -3.04 -15.73
N VAL A 209 3.04 -4.31 -15.46
CA VAL A 209 2.33 -5.08 -14.43
C VAL A 209 3.34 -5.75 -13.52
N MET A 210 3.19 -5.51 -12.21
CA MET A 210 3.95 -6.21 -11.17
C MET A 210 3.05 -7.13 -10.37
N ILE A 211 3.39 -8.42 -10.37
CA ILE A 211 2.70 -9.40 -9.53
C ILE A 211 3.42 -9.49 -8.20
N THR A 212 2.83 -8.89 -7.18
CA THR A 212 3.38 -8.79 -5.82
C THR A 212 2.35 -8.31 -4.82
N ALA A 213 2.48 -8.73 -3.57
CA ALA A 213 1.81 -8.10 -2.43
C ALA A 213 2.80 -7.39 -1.50
N SER A 214 4.01 -7.02 -2.00
CA SER A 214 5.05 -6.35 -1.23
C SER A 214 5.37 -7.12 0.06
N HIS A 215 5.27 -6.51 1.22
CA HIS A 215 5.59 -7.07 2.54
C HIS A 215 4.42 -7.76 3.25
N ASN A 216 3.29 -7.98 2.60
CA ASN A 216 2.15 -8.69 3.22
C ASN A 216 2.51 -10.13 3.59
N PRO A 217 1.76 -10.79 4.50
CA PRO A 217 1.92 -12.20 4.84
C PRO A 217 1.92 -13.14 3.61
N PRO A 218 2.44 -14.38 3.74
CA PRO A 218 2.66 -15.30 2.62
C PRO A 218 1.39 -15.72 1.86
N GLU A 219 0.24 -15.70 2.51
CA GLU A 219 -1.05 -16.04 1.91
C GLU A 219 -1.57 -14.97 0.94
N TYR A 220 -0.95 -13.78 0.88
CA TYR A 220 -1.36 -12.70 -0.01
C TYR A 220 -0.58 -12.68 -1.31
N ASN A 221 -1.25 -12.24 -2.38
CA ASN A 221 -0.61 -11.77 -3.60
C ASN A 221 -1.35 -10.53 -4.12
N GLY A 222 -0.83 -9.94 -5.19
CA GLY A 222 -1.38 -8.71 -5.76
C GLY A 222 -0.98 -8.50 -7.21
N TYR A 223 -1.54 -7.44 -7.79
CA TYR A 223 -1.39 -7.05 -9.19
C TYR A 223 -1.33 -5.52 -9.23
N LYS A 224 -0.12 -4.95 -9.35
CA LYS A 224 0.11 -3.50 -9.44
C LYS A 224 0.22 -3.08 -10.90
N VAL A 225 -0.37 -1.93 -11.25
CA VAL A 225 -0.33 -1.38 -12.62
C VAL A 225 0.50 -0.11 -12.67
N TYR A 226 1.38 -0.06 -13.66
CA TYR A 226 2.25 1.07 -14.01
C TYR A 226 1.87 1.60 -15.37
N TRP A 227 2.10 2.89 -15.63
CA TRP A 227 1.81 3.49 -16.93
C TRP A 227 3.09 3.79 -17.71
N GLU A 228 2.97 4.39 -18.88
CA GLU A 228 4.09 4.60 -19.84
C GLU A 228 5.26 5.42 -19.27
N ASP A 229 5.03 6.22 -18.23
CA ASP A 229 6.08 6.95 -17.51
C ASP A 229 6.87 6.09 -16.51
N GLY A 230 6.45 4.84 -16.29
CA GLY A 230 7.03 3.93 -15.31
C GLY A 230 6.54 4.12 -13.88
N ALA A 231 5.61 5.06 -13.62
CA ALA A 231 4.98 5.25 -12.32
C ALA A 231 3.71 4.41 -12.17
N GLN A 232 3.31 4.11 -10.93
CA GLN A 232 1.98 3.57 -10.68
C GLN A 232 0.90 4.54 -11.16
N ILE A 233 -0.20 3.97 -11.65
CA ILE A 233 -1.32 4.75 -12.20
C ILE A 233 -1.88 5.75 -11.18
N VAL A 234 -2.16 6.96 -11.64
CA VAL A 234 -2.81 8.04 -10.91
C VAL A 234 -4.05 8.51 -11.67
N SER A 235 -4.88 9.33 -11.01
CA SER A 235 -6.06 9.91 -11.67
C SER A 235 -5.67 10.83 -12.84
N PRO A 236 -6.38 10.79 -13.99
CA PRO A 236 -7.65 10.07 -14.23
C PRO A 236 -7.48 8.61 -14.67
N THR A 237 -6.29 8.18 -15.07
CA THR A 237 -5.99 6.87 -15.68
C THR A 237 -6.43 5.70 -14.79
N ASP A 238 -6.23 5.78 -13.47
CA ASP A 238 -6.66 4.76 -12.52
C ASP A 238 -8.18 4.53 -12.58
N LYS A 239 -8.98 5.62 -12.60
CA LYS A 239 -10.45 5.55 -12.67
C LYS A 239 -10.95 5.00 -14.00
N GLU A 240 -10.27 5.35 -15.08
CA GLU A 240 -10.61 4.88 -16.42
C GLU A 240 -10.34 3.38 -16.56
N ILE A 241 -9.20 2.90 -16.07
CA ILE A 241 -8.87 1.47 -16.01
C ILE A 241 -9.86 0.71 -15.14
N ILE A 242 -10.16 1.22 -13.92
CA ILE A 242 -11.18 0.63 -13.03
C ILE A 242 -12.53 0.50 -13.75
N SER A 243 -12.92 1.53 -14.50
CA SER A 243 -14.16 1.50 -15.28
C SER A 243 -14.17 0.38 -16.31
N GLU A 244 -13.07 0.15 -17.05
CA GLU A 244 -12.97 -0.93 -18.03
C GLU A 244 -12.93 -2.32 -17.34
N VAL A 245 -12.23 -2.47 -16.22
CA VAL A 245 -12.23 -3.70 -15.41
C VAL A 245 -13.66 -4.03 -14.93
N ASN A 246 -14.41 -3.03 -14.47
CA ASN A 246 -15.78 -3.20 -13.99
C ASN A 246 -16.79 -3.56 -15.10
N LYS A 247 -16.45 -3.33 -16.38
CA LYS A 247 -17.26 -3.77 -17.54
C LYS A 247 -17.11 -5.27 -17.83
N VAL A 248 -16.03 -5.90 -17.39
CA VAL A 248 -15.84 -7.35 -17.52
C VAL A 248 -16.69 -8.05 -16.46
N LYS A 249 -17.97 -8.22 -16.75
CA LYS A 249 -18.96 -8.80 -15.80
C LYS A 249 -18.88 -10.31 -15.71
N ASP A 250 -18.45 -10.98 -16.77
CA ASP A 250 -18.44 -12.42 -16.93
C ASP A 250 -17.04 -12.88 -17.31
N TYR A 251 -16.58 -13.99 -16.73
CA TYR A 251 -15.28 -14.59 -17.06
C TYR A 251 -15.20 -15.11 -18.51
N SER A 252 -16.33 -15.36 -19.18
CA SER A 252 -16.37 -15.71 -20.61
C SER A 252 -15.90 -14.57 -21.53
N LEU A 253 -15.89 -13.33 -21.03
CA LEU A 253 -15.38 -12.17 -21.76
C LEU A 253 -13.85 -12.07 -21.71
N VAL A 254 -13.20 -12.87 -20.86
CA VAL A 254 -11.75 -12.90 -20.72
C VAL A 254 -11.15 -13.73 -21.87
N ARG A 255 -10.29 -13.11 -22.66
CA ARG A 255 -9.60 -13.79 -23.76
C ARG A 255 -8.34 -14.47 -23.25
N GLY A 256 -8.10 -15.67 -23.79
CA GLY A 256 -6.90 -16.45 -23.50
C GLY A 256 -6.32 -17.06 -24.77
N ILE A 257 -5.01 -17.27 -24.76
CA ILE A 257 -4.26 -17.91 -25.86
C ILE A 257 -3.22 -18.83 -25.23
N THR A 258 -2.81 -19.87 -25.94
CA THR A 258 -1.72 -20.72 -25.48
C THR A 258 -0.37 -20.03 -25.63
N LEU A 259 0.61 -20.45 -24.82
CA LEU A 259 1.98 -19.93 -24.89
C LEU A 259 2.62 -20.16 -26.28
N GLU A 260 2.33 -21.30 -26.87
CA GLU A 260 2.85 -21.66 -28.21
C GLU A 260 2.30 -20.73 -29.28
N GLU A 261 0.99 -20.46 -29.27
CA GLU A 261 0.34 -19.50 -30.19
C GLU A 261 0.88 -18.09 -29.98
N ALA A 262 1.01 -17.65 -28.72
CA ALA A 262 1.53 -16.32 -28.41
C ALA A 262 2.98 -16.14 -28.92
N LYS A 263 3.84 -17.16 -28.77
CA LYS A 263 5.20 -17.18 -29.34
C LYS A 263 5.19 -17.19 -30.88
N LYS A 264 4.33 -17.99 -31.51
CA LYS A 264 4.18 -18.04 -32.95
C LYS A 264 3.77 -16.67 -33.53
N LEU A 265 2.90 -15.96 -32.83
CA LEU A 265 2.46 -14.60 -33.18
C LEU A 265 3.52 -13.53 -32.82
N ARG A 266 4.63 -13.88 -32.18
CA ARG A 266 5.67 -12.96 -31.70
C ARG A 266 5.15 -11.90 -30.71
N LEU A 267 4.10 -12.23 -29.98
CA LEU A 267 3.53 -11.36 -28.96
C LEU A 267 4.14 -11.57 -27.58
N TYR A 268 4.62 -12.78 -27.28
CA TYR A 268 5.24 -13.15 -26.00
C TYR A 268 6.76 -13.06 -26.10
N ASN A 269 7.35 -12.04 -25.47
CA ASN A 269 8.79 -11.79 -25.49
C ASN A 269 9.34 -11.94 -24.07
N VAL A 270 10.39 -12.72 -23.92
CA VAL A 270 11.09 -12.90 -22.64
C VAL A 270 12.25 -11.91 -22.58
N ILE A 271 12.35 -11.20 -21.45
CA ILE A 271 13.46 -10.30 -21.12
C ILE A 271 14.15 -10.76 -19.83
N GLY A 272 15.38 -10.30 -19.58
CA GLY A 272 16.18 -10.70 -18.41
C GLY A 272 17.53 -10.00 -18.40
N LYS A 273 18.64 -10.72 -18.35
CA LYS A 273 20.03 -10.24 -18.11
C LYS A 273 20.43 -8.96 -18.86
N ALA A 274 19.94 -8.75 -20.08
CA ALA A 274 20.24 -7.52 -20.82
C ALA A 274 19.58 -6.30 -20.17
N MET A 275 18.34 -6.46 -19.68
CA MET A 275 17.63 -5.41 -18.95
C MET A 275 18.24 -5.19 -17.57
N ASP A 276 18.60 -6.26 -16.85
CA ASP A 276 19.30 -6.18 -15.56
C ASP A 276 20.56 -5.31 -15.67
N LYS A 277 21.34 -5.54 -16.74
CA LYS A 277 22.57 -4.76 -16.99
C LYS A 277 22.27 -3.26 -17.19
N LEU A 278 21.29 -2.92 -18.01
CA LEU A 278 20.90 -1.52 -18.26
C LEU A 278 20.42 -0.85 -16.98
N TYR A 279 19.59 -1.53 -16.20
CA TYR A 279 19.11 -1.04 -14.92
C TYR A 279 20.24 -0.80 -13.92
N LEU A 280 21.13 -1.76 -13.74
CA LEU A 280 22.29 -1.62 -12.84
C LEU A 280 23.27 -0.53 -13.29
N GLU A 281 23.46 -0.33 -14.59
CA GLU A 281 24.24 0.79 -15.12
C GLU A 281 23.58 2.16 -14.82
N ALA A 282 22.24 2.23 -14.88
CA ALA A 282 21.51 3.44 -14.51
C ALA A 282 21.62 3.76 -13.01
N ILE A 283 21.56 2.74 -12.14
CA ILE A 283 21.80 2.88 -10.69
C ILE A 283 23.22 3.38 -10.42
N LYS A 284 24.23 2.77 -11.01
CA LYS A 284 25.63 3.14 -10.78
C LYS A 284 25.96 4.60 -11.16
N LYS A 285 25.21 5.20 -12.07
CA LYS A 285 25.35 6.64 -12.39
C LYS A 285 24.98 7.55 -11.21
N GLN A 286 24.29 7.03 -10.20
CA GLN A 286 23.94 7.80 -8.99
C GLN A 286 25.08 7.86 -7.97
N VAL A 287 26.14 7.06 -8.12
CA VAL A 287 27.30 7.06 -7.23
C VAL A 287 27.98 8.44 -7.23
N LEU A 288 28.21 8.99 -6.05
CA LEU A 288 28.78 10.33 -5.88
C LEU A 288 30.27 10.28 -5.53
N ASN A 289 30.73 9.29 -4.77
CA ASN A 289 32.10 9.20 -4.27
C ASN A 289 32.74 7.81 -4.52
N PRO A 290 33.01 7.44 -5.78
CA PRO A 290 33.54 6.12 -6.10
C PRO A 290 34.92 5.84 -5.48
N ASP A 291 35.73 6.88 -5.24
CA ASP A 291 37.05 6.71 -4.63
C ASP A 291 36.95 6.36 -3.16
N VAL A 292 35.97 6.91 -2.43
CA VAL A 292 35.71 6.58 -1.03
C VAL A 292 35.29 5.11 -0.89
N ILE A 293 34.50 4.59 -1.82
CA ILE A 293 34.12 3.17 -1.84
C ILE A 293 35.36 2.28 -1.97
N LYS A 294 36.32 2.67 -2.84
CA LYS A 294 37.59 1.91 -3.01
C LYS A 294 38.43 1.94 -1.75
N GLU A 295 38.56 3.10 -1.11
CA GLU A 295 39.34 3.28 0.10
C GLU A 295 38.77 2.49 1.28
N GLU A 296 37.44 2.50 1.45
CA GLU A 296 36.71 1.79 2.51
C GLU A 296 36.04 0.50 1.99
N SER A 297 36.67 -0.16 1.04
CA SER A 297 36.14 -1.40 0.42
C SER A 297 35.99 -2.56 1.40
N ASP A 298 36.56 -2.45 2.60
CA ASP A 298 36.45 -3.38 3.72
C ASP A 298 35.23 -3.15 4.62
N LEU A 299 34.39 -2.15 4.30
CA LEU A 299 33.12 -1.94 4.99
C LEU A 299 32.34 -3.24 5.11
N LYS A 300 31.93 -3.58 6.32
CA LYS A 300 31.21 -4.84 6.61
C LYS A 300 29.72 -4.60 6.54
N ILE A 301 29.10 -5.18 5.53
CA ILE A 301 27.68 -5.05 5.22
C ILE A 301 26.99 -6.39 5.46
N VAL A 302 25.99 -6.44 6.32
CA VAL A 302 25.06 -7.57 6.41
C VAL A 302 23.79 -7.22 5.66
N TYR A 303 23.35 -8.12 4.80
CA TYR A 303 22.16 -7.92 3.97
C TYR A 303 21.23 -9.12 4.04
N THR A 304 19.93 -8.85 4.10
CA THR A 304 18.90 -9.87 3.87
C THR A 304 17.89 -9.41 2.82
N PRO A 305 17.64 -10.20 1.79
CA PRO A 305 16.58 -9.97 0.81
C PRO A 305 15.20 -10.40 1.32
N LEU A 306 15.06 -10.93 2.54
CA LEU A 306 13.83 -11.50 3.06
C LEU A 306 13.15 -12.44 2.05
N HIS A 307 13.92 -13.37 1.46
CA HIS A 307 13.50 -14.30 0.41
C HIS A 307 12.98 -13.65 -0.89
N GLY A 308 13.31 -12.38 -1.13
CA GLY A 308 12.74 -11.57 -2.20
C GLY A 308 13.66 -11.32 -3.40
N THR A 309 13.21 -10.38 -4.23
CA THR A 309 13.83 -10.03 -5.53
C THR A 309 15.13 -9.24 -5.40
N GLY A 310 15.38 -8.63 -4.23
CA GLY A 310 16.56 -7.79 -4.00
C GLY A 310 17.88 -8.56 -3.97
N ASN A 311 17.87 -9.87 -3.78
CA ASN A 311 19.07 -10.69 -3.58
C ASN A 311 20.13 -10.48 -4.67
N VAL A 312 19.79 -10.76 -5.91
CA VAL A 312 20.73 -10.70 -7.03
C VAL A 312 21.16 -9.26 -7.34
N PRO A 313 20.27 -8.29 -7.55
CA PRO A 313 20.67 -6.94 -7.93
C PRO A 313 21.48 -6.21 -6.84
N VAL A 314 21.16 -6.41 -5.55
CA VAL A 314 21.92 -5.79 -4.44
C VAL A 314 23.34 -6.35 -4.40
N GLN A 315 23.51 -7.68 -4.41
CA GLN A 315 24.84 -8.27 -4.42
C GLN A 315 25.64 -7.82 -5.65
N THR A 316 25.01 -7.82 -6.83
CA THR A 316 25.66 -7.42 -8.07
C THR A 316 26.13 -5.98 -8.06
N VAL A 317 25.30 -5.04 -7.57
CA VAL A 317 25.70 -3.62 -7.54
C VAL A 317 26.82 -3.39 -6.53
N LEU A 318 26.73 -3.98 -5.32
CA LEU A 318 27.77 -3.82 -4.30
C LEU A 318 29.12 -4.43 -4.72
N ASP A 319 29.10 -5.63 -5.30
CA ASP A 319 30.30 -6.27 -5.87
C ASP A 319 30.91 -5.42 -6.99
N SER A 320 30.09 -4.95 -7.93
CA SER A 320 30.55 -4.11 -9.04
C SER A 320 31.18 -2.77 -8.61
N LEU A 321 30.84 -2.29 -7.42
CA LEU A 321 31.42 -1.09 -6.81
C LEU A 321 32.70 -1.38 -6.01
N GLY A 322 32.95 -2.65 -5.68
CA GLY A 322 34.17 -3.10 -5.03
C GLY A 322 34.06 -3.30 -3.52
N PHE A 323 32.87 -3.36 -2.96
CA PHE A 323 32.67 -3.77 -1.57
C PHE A 323 33.02 -5.26 -1.38
N LYS A 324 33.96 -5.57 -0.48
CA LYS A 324 34.52 -6.92 -0.31
C LYS A 324 33.81 -7.76 0.75
N ASN A 325 33.18 -7.11 1.73
CA ASN A 325 32.64 -7.75 2.91
C ASN A 325 31.11 -7.63 2.96
N VAL A 326 30.44 -8.23 1.98
CA VAL A 326 28.99 -8.34 1.92
C VAL A 326 28.58 -9.73 2.41
N TYR A 327 27.89 -9.78 3.54
CA TYR A 327 27.43 -11.01 4.20
C TYR A 327 25.91 -11.11 4.04
N VAL A 328 25.45 -11.99 3.18
CA VAL A 328 24.01 -12.27 3.02
C VAL A 328 23.57 -13.28 4.08
N VAL A 329 22.39 -13.08 4.65
CA VAL A 329 21.77 -14.03 5.61
C VAL A 329 21.41 -15.31 4.89
N PRO A 330 22.10 -16.44 5.14
CA PRO A 330 21.95 -17.65 4.32
C PRO A 330 20.53 -18.24 4.34
N GLU A 331 19.86 -18.16 5.49
CA GLU A 331 18.50 -18.69 5.68
C GLU A 331 17.44 -17.89 4.92
N GLN A 332 17.76 -16.65 4.51
CA GLN A 332 16.83 -15.70 3.86
C GLN A 332 17.25 -15.34 2.43
N GLU A 333 18.39 -15.88 1.96
CA GLU A 333 18.98 -15.53 0.67
C GLU A 333 18.13 -16.00 -0.52
N LEU A 334 17.71 -17.29 -0.48
CA LEU A 334 16.99 -17.89 -1.60
C LEU A 334 15.52 -17.47 -1.62
N PRO A 335 14.94 -17.24 -2.82
CA PRO A 335 13.52 -16.92 -2.97
C PRO A 335 12.64 -18.02 -2.40
N ASN A 336 11.65 -17.63 -1.57
CA ASN A 336 10.67 -18.54 -1.02
C ASN A 336 9.36 -17.81 -0.70
N GLY A 337 8.29 -18.14 -1.42
CA GLY A 337 6.99 -17.49 -1.27
C GLY A 337 6.26 -17.76 0.04
N SER A 338 6.73 -18.73 0.83
CA SER A 338 6.19 -19.02 2.16
C SER A 338 6.90 -18.27 3.29
N PHE A 339 7.98 -17.54 3.00
CA PHE A 339 8.75 -16.72 3.96
C PHE A 339 9.02 -17.42 5.30
N PRO A 340 9.63 -18.62 5.33
CA PRO A 340 9.63 -19.52 6.50
C PRO A 340 10.40 -19.00 7.72
N THR A 341 11.12 -17.89 7.60
CA THR A 341 11.94 -17.30 8.65
C THR A 341 11.31 -16.10 9.33
N VAL A 342 10.15 -15.64 8.85
CA VAL A 342 9.43 -14.46 9.35
C VAL A 342 7.92 -14.67 9.27
N ASP A 343 7.15 -14.05 10.16
CA ASP A 343 5.68 -14.07 10.09
C ASP A 343 5.19 -13.35 8.83
N TYR A 344 5.85 -12.27 8.46
CA TYR A 344 5.66 -11.53 7.22
C TYR A 344 6.96 -10.77 6.87
N PRO A 345 7.30 -10.64 5.58
CA PRO A 345 8.60 -10.13 5.14
C PRO A 345 8.64 -8.60 5.08
N ASN A 346 8.45 -7.94 6.23
CA ASN A 346 8.40 -6.49 6.33
C ASN A 346 9.65 -5.92 7.01
N PRO A 347 10.49 -5.14 6.31
CA PRO A 347 11.67 -4.51 6.90
C PRO A 347 11.37 -3.40 7.92
N GLU A 348 10.10 -3.04 8.13
CA GLU A 348 9.66 -2.18 9.24
C GLU A 348 9.56 -2.95 10.56
N ASP A 349 9.38 -4.29 10.50
CA ASP A 349 9.28 -5.14 11.68
C ASP A 349 10.68 -5.49 12.21
N PRO A 350 11.02 -5.14 13.47
CA PRO A 350 12.28 -5.53 14.09
C PRO A 350 12.56 -7.04 14.04
N LYS A 351 11.53 -7.89 14.12
CA LYS A 351 11.67 -9.35 14.05
C LYS A 351 12.23 -9.83 12.72
N ALA A 352 11.97 -9.12 11.63
CA ALA A 352 12.53 -9.45 10.32
C ALA A 352 14.07 -9.38 10.30
N PHE A 353 14.66 -8.64 11.25
CA PHE A 353 16.11 -8.47 11.38
C PHE A 353 16.78 -9.46 12.35
N ASP A 354 16.06 -10.34 13.04
CA ASP A 354 16.65 -11.20 14.07
C ASP A 354 17.86 -12.01 13.56
N LEU A 355 17.74 -12.65 12.41
CA LEU A 355 18.84 -13.40 11.79
C LEU A 355 19.96 -12.48 11.29
N ALA A 356 19.61 -11.37 10.68
CA ALA A 356 20.58 -10.40 10.19
C ALA A 356 21.38 -9.75 11.32
N LEU A 357 20.74 -9.40 12.44
CA LEU A 357 21.42 -8.86 13.61
C LEU A 357 22.31 -9.90 14.32
N LYS A 358 21.89 -11.16 14.33
CA LYS A 358 22.74 -12.25 14.84
C LYS A 358 24.00 -12.42 13.98
N LEU A 359 23.87 -12.37 12.67
CA LEU A 359 25.00 -12.42 11.73
C LEU A 359 25.88 -11.16 11.91
N ALA A 360 25.26 -9.98 12.01
CA ALA A 360 25.97 -8.71 12.18
C ALA A 360 26.87 -8.70 13.43
N LYS A 361 26.36 -9.20 14.56
CA LYS A 361 27.17 -9.35 15.79
C LYS A 361 28.34 -10.31 15.60
N LYS A 362 28.17 -11.39 14.81
CA LYS A 362 29.22 -12.37 14.55
C LYS A 362 30.36 -11.81 13.69
N VAL A 363 30.02 -11.01 12.67
CA VAL A 363 31.02 -10.44 11.74
C VAL A 363 31.47 -9.05 12.14
N ASP A 364 30.87 -8.47 13.18
CA ASP A 364 31.08 -7.09 13.62
C ASP A 364 30.77 -6.09 12.49
N ALA A 365 29.55 -6.15 11.97
CA ALA A 365 29.11 -5.37 10.81
C ALA A 365 29.01 -3.86 11.11
N ASP A 366 29.32 -3.03 10.11
CA ASP A 366 29.12 -1.58 10.17
C ASP A 366 27.65 -1.21 9.93
N VAL A 367 26.97 -1.95 9.03
CA VAL A 367 25.58 -1.70 8.63
C VAL A 367 24.83 -2.99 8.36
N VAL A 368 23.53 -3.01 8.66
CA VAL A 368 22.62 -4.14 8.45
C VAL A 368 21.42 -3.67 7.65
N LEU A 369 21.13 -4.32 6.53
CA LEU A 369 20.16 -3.90 5.55
C LEU A 369 19.17 -5.04 5.24
N ALA A 370 17.89 -4.69 5.06
CA ALA A 370 16.85 -5.63 4.66
C ALA A 370 15.95 -5.01 3.60
N THR A 371 15.66 -5.74 2.51
CA THR A 371 14.66 -5.34 1.52
C THR A 371 13.44 -6.24 1.60
N ASP A 372 12.26 -5.69 1.30
CA ASP A 372 11.04 -6.47 1.18
C ASP A 372 11.01 -7.31 -0.13
N PRO A 373 10.06 -8.22 -0.31
CA PRO A 373 10.08 -9.17 -1.43
C PRO A 373 10.13 -8.56 -2.83
N ASP A 374 9.52 -7.41 -3.06
CA ASP A 374 9.55 -6.69 -4.34
C ASP A 374 10.61 -5.57 -4.37
N ALA A 375 11.44 -5.49 -3.32
CA ALA A 375 12.60 -4.63 -3.16
C ALA A 375 12.33 -3.15 -3.48
N ASP A 376 11.19 -2.65 -3.03
CA ASP A 376 10.85 -1.24 -3.07
C ASP A 376 11.05 -0.53 -1.71
N ARG A 377 11.28 -1.29 -0.61
CA ARG A 377 11.52 -0.78 0.75
C ARG A 377 12.85 -1.26 1.30
N LEU A 378 13.46 -0.42 2.13
CA LEU A 378 14.73 -0.69 2.78
C LEU A 378 14.67 -0.41 4.28
N GLY A 379 14.85 -1.45 5.10
CA GLY A 379 15.11 -1.34 6.52
C GLY A 379 16.61 -1.27 6.82
N VAL A 380 16.98 -0.53 7.85
CA VAL A 380 18.39 -0.21 8.16
C VAL A 380 18.65 -0.30 9.65
N TYR A 381 19.75 -0.96 10.02
CA TYR A 381 20.38 -0.84 11.32
C TYR A 381 21.84 -0.43 11.15
N ALA A 382 22.32 0.43 12.01
CA ALA A 382 23.72 0.82 12.04
C ALA A 382 24.25 0.79 13.47
N LYS A 383 25.56 0.61 13.59
CA LYS A 383 26.24 0.55 14.87
C LYS A 383 26.34 1.94 15.49
N ASP A 384 25.98 2.08 16.74
CA ASP A 384 26.28 3.26 17.55
C ASP A 384 27.73 3.15 18.04
N SER A 385 28.59 4.09 17.66
CA SER A 385 30.00 4.06 18.02
C SER A 385 30.27 4.16 19.52
N LYS A 386 29.34 4.75 20.28
CA LYS A 386 29.48 4.95 21.72
C LYS A 386 29.14 3.72 22.53
N THR A 387 28.13 2.96 22.12
CA THR A 387 27.61 1.80 22.86
C THR A 387 27.98 0.46 22.22
N GLY A 388 28.33 0.45 20.94
CA GLY A 388 28.53 -0.77 20.15
C GLY A 388 27.23 -1.49 19.77
N GLU A 389 26.07 -0.96 20.14
CA GLU A 389 24.77 -1.54 19.84
C GLU A 389 24.30 -1.17 18.43
N TYR A 390 23.52 -2.07 17.80
CA TYR A 390 22.85 -1.78 16.55
C TYR A 390 21.53 -1.03 16.81
N LYS A 391 21.41 0.16 16.21
CA LYS A 391 20.24 1.02 16.30
C LYS A 391 19.45 0.97 15.02
N SER A 392 18.12 0.82 15.12
CA SER A 392 17.22 0.81 13.95
C SER A 392 16.97 2.23 13.46
N PHE A 393 16.84 2.36 12.15
CA PHE A 393 16.38 3.58 11.49
C PHE A 393 14.91 3.43 11.11
N THR A 394 14.11 4.47 11.35
CA THR A 394 12.79 4.57 10.73
C THR A 394 12.93 4.91 9.25
N GLY A 395 11.87 4.74 8.45
CA GLY A 395 11.88 5.15 7.06
C GLY A 395 12.22 6.63 6.87
N ASN A 396 11.72 7.49 7.77
CA ASN A 396 12.10 8.91 7.80
C ASN A 396 13.60 9.10 8.06
N MET A 397 14.16 8.43 9.05
CA MET A 397 15.59 8.55 9.37
C MET A 397 16.47 8.14 8.19
N SER A 398 16.17 7.02 7.55
CA SER A 398 16.91 6.55 6.36
C SER A 398 16.79 7.54 5.20
N GLY A 399 15.58 8.02 4.92
CA GLY A 399 15.33 9.01 3.88
C GLY A 399 16.07 10.33 4.14
N LEU A 400 16.03 10.83 5.37
CA LEU A 400 16.70 12.08 5.76
C LEU A 400 18.23 11.96 5.71
N LEU A 401 18.78 10.82 6.11
CA LEU A 401 20.22 10.56 6.04
C LEU A 401 20.68 10.53 4.57
N ILE A 402 19.96 9.85 3.68
CA ILE A 402 20.27 9.83 2.25
C ILE A 402 20.13 11.23 1.66
N ALA A 403 19.07 11.98 2.00
CA ALA A 403 18.86 13.34 1.53
C ALA A 403 20.05 14.25 1.92
N GLU A 404 20.44 14.28 3.20
CA GLU A 404 21.57 15.06 3.69
C GLU A 404 22.88 14.65 2.99
N TYR A 405 23.11 13.33 2.83
CA TYR A 405 24.29 12.83 2.13
C TYR A 405 24.31 13.30 0.67
N VAL A 406 23.28 13.04 -0.10
CA VAL A 406 23.19 13.39 -1.52
C VAL A 406 23.37 14.89 -1.73
N LEU A 407 22.66 15.70 -0.94
CA LEU A 407 22.70 17.15 -1.09
C LEU A 407 24.07 17.73 -0.67
N SER A 408 24.66 17.25 0.42
CA SER A 408 25.98 17.68 0.88
C SER A 408 27.08 17.36 -0.13
N GLN A 409 27.06 16.13 -0.69
CA GLN A 409 28.06 15.72 -1.69
C GLN A 409 27.89 16.46 -3.03
N LYS A 410 26.65 16.65 -3.51
CA LYS A 410 26.39 17.46 -4.70
C LYS A 410 26.81 18.91 -4.50
N LYS A 411 26.57 19.51 -3.33
CA LYS A 411 27.02 20.85 -2.98
C LYS A 411 28.56 20.96 -2.99
N ALA A 412 29.24 20.03 -2.33
CA ALA A 412 30.70 19.97 -2.27
C ALA A 412 31.36 19.87 -3.67
N LYS A 413 30.72 19.11 -4.56
CA LYS A 413 31.16 18.91 -5.96
C LYS A 413 30.65 19.99 -6.92
N LYS A 414 29.92 20.99 -6.45
CA LYS A 414 29.29 22.05 -7.28
C LYS A 414 28.30 21.49 -8.33
N LEU A 415 27.65 20.37 -8.01
CA LEU A 415 26.64 19.70 -8.84
C LEU A 415 25.21 19.95 -8.36
N LEU A 416 25.01 20.78 -7.34
CA LEU A 416 23.69 21.11 -6.83
C LEU A 416 23.02 22.14 -7.76
N PRO A 417 21.89 21.79 -8.43
CA PRO A 417 21.21 22.72 -9.32
C PRO A 417 20.49 23.82 -8.54
N LYS A 418 20.25 24.95 -9.16
CA LYS A 418 19.55 26.09 -8.53
C LYS A 418 18.05 25.80 -8.31
N ASN A 419 17.46 24.99 -9.18
CA ASN A 419 16.06 24.58 -9.15
C ASN A 419 15.90 23.13 -8.66
N GLY A 420 16.79 22.66 -7.79
CA GLY A 420 16.72 21.33 -7.23
C GLY A 420 15.48 21.13 -6.36
N ALA A 421 14.89 19.95 -6.40
CA ALA A 421 13.74 19.58 -5.57
C ALA A 421 14.00 18.32 -4.73
N LEU A 422 13.64 18.42 -3.45
CA LEU A 422 13.45 17.33 -2.53
C LEU A 422 11.94 17.08 -2.38
N VAL A 423 11.48 15.86 -2.65
CA VAL A 423 10.04 15.54 -2.66
C VAL A 423 9.72 14.56 -1.54
N SER A 424 8.67 14.82 -0.75
CA SER A 424 8.22 13.88 0.27
C SER A 424 6.72 13.99 0.56
N THR A 425 6.17 13.03 1.30
CA THR A 425 4.73 13.03 1.59
C THR A 425 4.37 13.94 2.76
N ILE A 426 3.10 14.37 2.80
CA ILE A 426 2.55 15.19 3.89
C ILE A 426 2.65 14.53 5.28
N VAL A 427 2.91 13.24 5.36
CA VAL A 427 3.02 12.47 6.62
C VAL A 427 4.43 11.96 6.90
N SER A 428 5.42 12.46 6.14
CA SER A 428 6.84 12.19 6.39
C SER A 428 7.41 13.15 7.45
N SER A 429 8.67 13.56 7.35
CA SER A 429 9.31 14.38 8.37
C SER A 429 9.49 15.83 7.95
N ASN A 430 9.09 16.77 8.83
CA ASN A 430 9.38 18.20 8.64
C ASN A 430 10.88 18.55 8.68
N LEU A 431 11.73 17.62 9.13
CA LEU A 431 13.18 17.79 9.04
C LEU A 431 13.64 17.90 7.57
N ALA A 432 12.93 17.29 6.63
CA ALA A 432 13.19 17.43 5.19
C ALA A 432 13.09 18.89 4.72
N ILE A 433 12.13 19.64 5.26
CA ILE A 433 11.96 21.08 4.98
C ILE A 433 13.20 21.87 5.47
N ALA A 434 13.69 21.54 6.67
CA ALA A 434 14.86 22.20 7.24
C ALA A 434 16.13 21.90 6.41
N ILE A 435 16.29 20.65 5.95
CA ILE A 435 17.37 20.23 5.06
C ILE A 435 17.29 20.98 3.73
N ALA A 436 16.15 20.97 3.06
CA ALA A 436 15.96 21.66 1.78
C ALA A 436 16.31 23.15 1.87
N LYS A 437 15.87 23.80 2.95
CA LYS A 437 16.19 25.22 3.22
C LYS A 437 17.69 25.47 3.37
N GLU A 438 18.42 24.61 4.07
CA GLU A 438 19.88 24.71 4.25
C GLU A 438 20.63 24.64 2.90
N TYR A 439 20.16 23.76 2.01
CA TYR A 439 20.75 23.60 0.68
C TYR A 439 20.18 24.57 -0.37
N LYS A 440 19.21 25.41 0.01
CA LYS A 440 18.55 26.38 -0.89
C LYS A 440 17.92 25.73 -2.12
N ILE A 441 17.26 24.61 -1.90
CA ILE A 441 16.47 23.90 -2.89
C ILE A 441 15.00 23.88 -2.44
N ASP A 442 14.10 23.56 -3.35
CA ASP A 442 12.68 23.50 -3.04
C ASP A 442 12.31 22.17 -2.37
N PHE A 443 11.43 22.26 -1.38
CA PHE A 443 10.75 21.10 -0.80
C PHE A 443 9.35 21.03 -1.38
N ILE A 444 9.03 19.89 -2.00
CA ILE A 444 7.72 19.64 -2.63
C ILE A 444 6.98 18.60 -1.82
N GLU A 445 5.85 19.00 -1.27
CA GLU A 445 4.94 18.14 -0.53
C GLU A 445 3.97 17.44 -1.48
N VAL A 446 3.72 16.12 -1.28
CA VAL A 446 2.74 15.35 -2.03
C VAL A 446 1.85 14.52 -1.08
N LEU A 447 0.73 14.00 -1.57
CA LEU A 447 -0.08 13.06 -0.82
C LEU A 447 0.68 11.74 -0.56
N THR A 448 0.21 10.97 0.43
CA THR A 448 0.76 9.64 0.75
C THR A 448 0.68 8.68 -0.43
N GLY A 449 1.80 8.09 -0.78
CA GLY A 449 1.97 7.13 -1.87
C GLY A 449 3.00 7.60 -2.89
N PHE A 450 3.98 6.75 -3.15
CA PHE A 450 5.13 7.09 -4.00
C PHE A 450 4.74 7.46 -5.44
N LYS A 451 3.57 7.00 -5.90
CA LYS A 451 3.00 7.37 -7.21
C LYS A 451 2.91 8.88 -7.42
N TYR A 452 2.68 9.66 -6.36
CA TYR A 452 2.66 11.11 -6.43
C TYR A 452 4.07 11.72 -6.52
N ILE A 453 5.08 11.07 -5.95
CA ILE A 453 6.48 11.43 -6.17
C ILE A 453 6.87 11.14 -7.63
N GLY A 454 6.50 9.96 -8.16
CA GLY A 454 6.68 9.62 -9.57
C GLY A 454 5.99 10.60 -10.53
N GLU A 455 4.78 11.04 -10.18
CA GLU A 455 4.04 12.08 -10.92
C GLU A 455 4.79 13.42 -10.93
N GLN A 456 5.37 13.85 -9.79
CA GLN A 456 6.16 15.07 -9.74
C GLN A 456 7.41 14.99 -10.63
N ILE A 457 8.10 13.85 -10.66
CA ILE A 457 9.25 13.65 -11.56
C ILE A 457 8.81 13.85 -13.02
N ARG A 458 7.70 13.24 -13.43
CA ARG A 458 7.13 13.43 -14.78
C ARG A 458 6.80 14.90 -15.06
N ASN A 459 6.18 15.58 -14.09
CA ASN A 459 5.83 17.00 -14.24
C ASN A 459 7.08 17.89 -14.37
N PHE A 460 8.12 17.62 -13.60
CA PHE A 460 9.39 18.34 -13.70
C PHE A 460 10.07 18.14 -15.06
N GLU A 461 10.08 16.92 -15.58
CA GLU A 461 10.62 16.62 -16.91
C GLU A 461 9.80 17.30 -18.02
N ALA A 462 8.47 17.34 -17.90
CA ALA A 462 7.60 17.96 -18.89
C ALA A 462 7.70 19.50 -18.90
N THR A 463 7.91 20.13 -17.74
CA THR A 463 7.88 21.58 -17.58
C THR A 463 9.26 22.22 -17.50
N GLY A 464 10.29 21.45 -17.13
CA GLY A 464 11.62 21.97 -16.81
C GLY A 464 11.65 22.84 -15.53
N SER A 465 10.60 22.79 -14.71
CA SER A 465 10.46 23.64 -13.52
C SER A 465 11.50 23.32 -12.45
N HIS A 466 11.76 22.04 -12.21
CA HIS A 466 12.69 21.57 -11.20
C HIS A 466 13.56 20.42 -11.70
N GLU A 467 14.71 20.24 -11.05
CA GLU A 467 15.52 19.03 -11.15
C GLU A 467 15.28 18.17 -9.91
N TYR A 468 14.72 16.97 -10.10
CA TYR A 468 14.51 16.02 -9.02
C TYR A 468 15.85 15.50 -8.49
N LEU A 469 16.08 15.64 -7.18
CA LEU A 469 17.31 15.18 -6.53
C LEU A 469 17.11 13.92 -5.72
N PHE A 470 16.03 13.89 -4.94
CA PHE A 470 15.70 12.79 -4.06
C PHE A 470 14.23 12.87 -3.61
N GLY A 471 13.62 11.74 -3.38
CA GLY A 471 12.30 11.66 -2.75
C GLY A 471 12.16 10.43 -1.88
N PHE A 472 11.36 10.54 -0.82
CA PHE A 472 11.14 9.47 0.14
C PHE A 472 9.77 9.55 0.78
N GLU A 473 9.35 8.43 1.35
CA GLU A 473 8.15 8.35 2.20
C GLU A 473 8.47 7.65 3.53
N GLU A 474 7.64 7.90 4.54
CA GLU A 474 7.81 7.36 5.90
C GLU A 474 7.80 5.83 5.94
N SER A 475 7.20 5.20 4.95
CA SER A 475 7.04 3.75 4.83
C SER A 475 8.26 3.05 4.21
N TYR A 476 9.47 3.50 4.55
CA TYR A 476 10.75 2.87 4.22
C TYR A 476 11.11 2.84 2.72
N GLY A 477 10.48 3.68 1.91
CA GLY A 477 10.73 3.77 0.49
C GLY A 477 11.35 5.09 0.05
N CYS A 478 12.30 5.05 -0.87
CA CYS A 478 12.91 6.24 -1.46
C CYS A 478 13.39 5.98 -2.89
N LEU A 479 13.75 7.07 -3.58
CA LEU A 479 14.34 7.03 -4.92
C LEU A 479 15.41 8.10 -5.05
N VAL A 480 16.61 7.71 -5.43
CA VAL A 480 17.71 8.59 -5.85
C VAL A 480 17.78 8.56 -7.37
N GLY A 481 17.74 9.73 -8.01
CA GLY A 481 17.74 9.83 -9.47
C GLY A 481 16.38 9.57 -10.10
N THR A 482 16.34 9.50 -11.43
CA THR A 482 15.10 9.46 -12.22
C THR A 482 15.02 8.26 -13.18
N HIS A 483 15.82 7.23 -12.95
CA HIS A 483 15.83 6.02 -13.77
C HIS A 483 14.56 5.19 -13.61
N ALA A 484 13.98 5.19 -12.42
CA ALA A 484 12.69 4.61 -12.09
C ALA A 484 11.68 5.70 -11.68
N ARG A 485 10.41 5.32 -11.44
CA ARG A 485 9.33 6.21 -10.97
C ARG A 485 8.60 5.62 -9.77
N ASP A 486 9.16 4.59 -9.18
CA ASP A 486 8.74 4.03 -7.90
C ASP A 486 9.96 3.92 -6.98
N LYS A 487 9.73 3.60 -5.72
CA LYS A 487 10.75 3.35 -4.71
C LYS A 487 11.77 2.32 -5.22
N ASP A 488 13.03 2.58 -4.94
CA ASP A 488 14.13 1.71 -5.36
C ASP A 488 15.05 1.38 -4.18
N ALA A 489 14.81 0.21 -3.57
CA ALA A 489 15.63 -0.25 -2.45
C ALA A 489 17.05 -0.62 -2.88
N ILE A 490 17.28 -1.00 -4.15
CA ILE A 490 18.61 -1.35 -4.64
C ILE A 490 19.49 -0.09 -4.69
N THR A 491 18.95 1.00 -5.25
CA THR A 491 19.63 2.29 -5.26
C THR A 491 19.82 2.84 -3.85
N ALA A 492 18.84 2.64 -2.96
CA ALA A 492 18.94 3.05 -1.56
C ALA A 492 20.03 2.29 -0.81
N VAL A 493 20.14 0.96 -0.99
CA VAL A 493 21.23 0.14 -0.44
C VAL A 493 22.58 0.67 -0.92
N MET A 494 22.73 0.86 -2.22
CA MET A 494 23.97 1.40 -2.82
C MET A 494 24.36 2.74 -2.20
N MET A 495 23.42 3.68 -2.11
CA MET A 495 23.66 5.02 -1.58
C MET A 495 23.97 5.00 -0.08
N LEU A 496 23.31 4.16 0.71
CA LEU A 496 23.61 4.02 2.13
C LEU A 496 24.97 3.37 2.39
N CYS A 497 25.37 2.38 1.57
CA CYS A 497 26.71 1.79 1.67
C CYS A 497 27.80 2.80 1.29
N GLU A 498 27.57 3.61 0.26
CA GLU A 498 28.48 4.71 -0.09
C GLU A 498 28.58 5.74 1.04
N ALA A 499 27.42 6.16 1.62
CA ALA A 499 27.38 7.06 2.75
C ALA A 499 28.09 6.46 3.98
N ALA A 500 27.89 5.17 4.26
CA ALA A 500 28.56 4.48 5.36
C ALA A 500 30.08 4.48 5.17
N ALA A 501 30.58 4.18 3.97
CA ALA A 501 32.00 4.27 3.63
C ALA A 501 32.52 5.72 3.81
N TYR A 502 31.77 6.70 3.32
CA TYR A 502 32.15 8.10 3.46
C TYR A 502 32.26 8.52 4.93
N TYR A 503 31.27 8.20 5.76
CA TYR A 503 31.29 8.56 7.18
C TYR A 503 32.31 7.76 7.97
N LYS A 504 32.53 6.48 7.64
CA LYS A 504 33.59 5.64 8.25
C LYS A 504 34.98 6.25 8.03
N LYS A 505 35.29 6.71 6.83
CA LYS A 505 36.52 7.48 6.53
C LYS A 505 36.69 8.71 7.42
N HIS A 506 35.58 9.30 7.90
CA HIS A 506 35.58 10.45 8.81
C HIS A 506 35.40 10.06 10.29
N GLY A 507 35.57 8.79 10.64
CA GLY A 507 35.47 8.27 12.00
C GLY A 507 34.05 8.25 12.58
N LEU A 508 33.03 8.15 11.73
CA LEU A 508 31.61 8.14 12.12
C LEU A 508 30.90 6.90 11.58
N THR A 509 29.90 6.44 12.29
CA THR A 509 28.92 5.48 11.77
C THR A 509 27.72 6.22 11.17
N LEU A 510 26.81 5.50 10.48
CA LEU A 510 25.55 6.10 10.00
C LEU A 510 24.70 6.60 11.18
N TRP A 511 24.73 5.91 12.32
CA TRP A 511 24.02 6.37 13.51
C TRP A 511 24.59 7.66 14.07
N ASP A 512 25.90 7.74 14.20
CA ASP A 512 26.56 8.98 14.65
C ASP A 512 26.23 10.17 13.73
N GLN A 513 26.19 9.93 12.44
CA GLN A 513 25.81 10.96 11.48
C GLN A 513 24.34 11.37 11.63
N MET A 514 23.43 10.43 11.87
CA MET A 514 22.03 10.75 12.12
C MET A 514 21.87 11.64 13.38
N ILE A 515 22.62 11.35 14.43
CA ILE A 515 22.63 12.21 15.64
C ILE A 515 23.15 13.62 15.29
N LYS A 516 24.21 13.75 14.48
CA LYS A 516 24.69 15.07 14.03
C LYS A 516 23.66 15.83 13.17
N ILE A 517 22.87 15.14 12.37
CA ILE A 517 21.75 15.74 11.64
C ILE A 517 20.73 16.32 12.62
N TYR A 518 20.36 15.57 13.65
CA TYR A 518 19.45 16.06 14.69
C TYR A 518 20.04 17.23 15.48
N GLU A 519 21.30 17.18 15.85
CA GLU A 519 22.00 18.29 16.54
C GLU A 519 22.00 19.56 15.68
N LYS A 520 22.16 19.42 14.36
CA LYS A 520 22.20 20.55 13.42
C LYS A 520 20.82 21.19 13.21
N TYR A 521 19.78 20.39 13.02
CA TYR A 521 18.46 20.87 12.58
C TYR A 521 17.39 20.84 13.67
N GLY A 522 17.61 20.09 14.74
CA GLY A 522 16.65 19.80 15.82
C GLY A 522 16.24 18.33 15.84
N PHE A 523 15.75 17.89 16.98
CA PHE A 523 15.35 16.50 17.21
C PHE A 523 13.90 16.28 16.76
N TYR A 524 13.71 15.95 15.49
CA TYR A 524 12.41 15.60 14.94
C TYR A 524 12.09 14.14 15.21
N LYS A 525 10.84 13.88 15.58
CA LYS A 525 10.36 12.52 15.79
C LYS A 525 8.93 12.36 15.30
N GLU A 526 8.71 11.32 14.54
CA GLU A 526 7.42 10.97 13.99
C GLU A 526 6.88 9.71 14.65
N GLY A 527 5.55 9.59 14.63
CA GLY A 527 4.84 8.42 15.13
C GLY A 527 3.54 8.18 14.40
N ILE A 528 3.10 6.92 14.46
CA ILE A 528 1.83 6.49 13.91
C ILE A 528 1.04 5.73 14.96
N SER A 529 -0.26 5.92 14.99
CA SER A 529 -1.20 5.09 15.75
C SER A 529 -2.33 4.64 14.84
N THR A 530 -2.79 3.42 15.04
CA THR A 530 -3.86 2.85 14.22
C THR A 530 -4.99 2.40 15.12
N ILE A 531 -6.22 2.82 14.82
CA ILE A 531 -7.44 2.31 15.43
C ILE A 531 -8.12 1.39 14.41
N THR A 532 -8.43 0.16 14.83
CA THR A 532 -9.18 -0.81 14.03
C THR A 532 -10.58 -0.91 14.59
N LEU A 533 -11.59 -0.56 13.79
CA LEU A 533 -12.99 -0.67 14.15
C LEU A 533 -13.56 -1.94 13.52
N LYS A 534 -13.58 -3.02 14.30
CA LYS A 534 -14.05 -4.34 13.85
C LYS A 534 -15.59 -4.37 13.71
N GLY A 535 -16.06 -5.21 12.80
CA GLY A 535 -17.49 -5.48 12.59
C GLY A 535 -18.06 -4.84 11.32
N ALA A 536 -19.30 -5.21 10.99
CA ALA A 536 -19.99 -4.73 9.79
C ALA A 536 -20.15 -3.21 9.75
N ASP A 537 -20.21 -2.56 10.91
CA ASP A 537 -20.39 -1.11 11.06
C ASP A 537 -19.06 -0.34 11.12
N GLY A 538 -17.92 -1.02 11.03
CA GLY A 538 -16.60 -0.41 11.18
C GLY A 538 -16.35 0.71 10.16
N ALA A 539 -16.68 0.49 8.90
CA ALA A 539 -16.52 1.49 7.85
C ALA A 539 -17.43 2.72 8.07
N GLN A 540 -18.67 2.50 8.55
CA GLN A 540 -19.60 3.59 8.87
C GLN A 540 -19.08 4.41 10.04
N LYS A 541 -18.63 3.80 11.12
CA LYS A 541 -18.04 4.48 12.29
C LYS A 541 -16.82 5.33 11.92
N ILE A 542 -15.98 4.84 11.00
CA ILE A 542 -14.85 5.61 10.46
C ILE A 542 -15.36 6.85 9.73
N GLN A 543 -16.40 6.72 8.91
CA GLN A 543 -16.95 7.83 8.16
C GLN A 543 -17.58 8.86 9.11
N GLU A 544 -18.27 8.43 10.15
CA GLU A 544 -18.83 9.27 11.20
C GLU A 544 -17.73 10.02 11.97
N LEU A 545 -16.66 9.34 12.37
CA LEU A 545 -15.49 9.94 13.00
C LEU A 545 -14.86 11.02 12.11
N MET A 546 -14.61 10.70 10.84
CA MET A 546 -14.04 11.67 9.90
C MET A 546 -14.95 12.88 9.68
N ASN A 547 -16.28 12.69 9.64
CA ASN A 547 -17.24 13.78 9.51
C ASN A 547 -17.32 14.60 10.81
N LYS A 548 -17.31 13.96 11.99
CA LYS A 548 -17.27 14.65 13.30
C LYS A 548 -16.08 15.60 13.37
N ILE A 549 -14.88 15.09 13.06
CA ILE A 549 -13.62 15.87 13.10
C ILE A 549 -13.63 16.99 12.04
N ARG A 550 -14.12 16.70 10.82
CA ARG A 550 -14.18 17.67 9.71
C ARG A 550 -15.11 18.84 10.01
N ASN A 551 -16.29 18.56 10.55
CA ASN A 551 -17.30 19.57 10.83
C ASN A 551 -16.95 20.42 12.06
N ASN A 552 -16.20 19.87 13.01
CA ASN A 552 -15.77 20.54 14.23
C ASN A 552 -14.26 20.34 14.45
N PRO A 553 -13.40 20.92 13.60
CA PRO A 553 -11.96 20.74 13.71
C PRO A 553 -11.44 21.36 15.02
N PRO A 554 -10.67 20.63 15.82
CA PRO A 554 -10.14 21.13 17.08
C PRO A 554 -9.19 22.31 16.85
N LYS A 555 -9.26 23.31 17.72
CA LYS A 555 -8.32 24.46 17.74
C LYS A 555 -7.12 24.20 18.67
N LYS A 556 -7.17 23.13 19.45
CA LYS A 556 -6.12 22.69 20.36
C LYS A 556 -6.10 21.17 20.42
N LEU A 557 -4.91 20.58 20.42
CA LEU A 557 -4.69 19.13 20.54
C LEU A 557 -3.66 18.88 21.64
N GLY A 558 -4.13 18.40 22.79
CA GLY A 558 -3.32 18.33 23.99
C GLY A 558 -2.77 19.71 24.38
N ASP A 559 -1.47 19.85 24.48
CA ASP A 559 -0.80 21.12 24.79
C ASP A 559 -0.58 22.00 23.55
N TYR A 560 -0.77 21.47 22.33
CA TYR A 560 -0.49 22.17 21.08
C TYR A 560 -1.65 23.04 20.63
N LYS A 561 -1.33 24.27 20.19
CA LYS A 561 -2.24 25.14 19.47
C LYS A 561 -2.25 24.75 18.00
N VAL A 562 -3.44 24.60 17.42
CA VAL A 562 -3.59 24.41 15.97
C VAL A 562 -3.43 25.75 15.27
N LEU A 563 -2.46 25.83 14.36
CA LEU A 563 -2.18 27.03 13.56
C LEU A 563 -3.00 27.03 12.29
N SER A 564 -3.09 25.90 11.59
CA SER A 564 -3.92 25.72 10.42
C SER A 564 -4.55 24.33 10.35
N PHE A 565 -5.64 24.23 9.63
CA PHE A 565 -6.36 22.99 9.33
C PHE A 565 -6.46 22.82 7.82
N ARG A 566 -6.02 21.66 7.32
CA ARG A 566 -6.09 21.32 5.90
C ARG A 566 -7.04 20.14 5.71
N ASP A 567 -8.11 20.35 4.94
CA ASP A 567 -9.05 19.28 4.54
C ASP A 567 -8.83 18.95 3.07
N TYR A 568 -8.13 17.88 2.80
CA TYR A 568 -7.84 17.45 1.43
C TYR A 568 -9.06 16.90 0.67
N LYS A 569 -10.17 16.61 1.37
CA LYS A 569 -11.43 16.22 0.71
C LYS A 569 -12.12 17.41 0.06
N THR A 570 -12.05 18.56 0.71
CA THR A 570 -12.62 19.83 0.19
C THR A 570 -11.59 20.67 -0.56
N GLY A 571 -10.29 20.33 -0.46
CA GLY A 571 -9.19 21.08 -1.06
C GLY A 571 -8.87 22.39 -0.33
N LYS A 572 -9.36 22.58 0.92
CA LYS A 572 -9.24 23.86 1.65
C LYS A 572 -8.23 23.80 2.78
N ILE A 573 -7.56 24.94 3.00
CA ILE A 573 -6.74 25.24 4.18
C ILE A 573 -7.40 26.41 4.90
N ILE A 574 -7.54 26.31 6.22
CA ILE A 574 -7.99 27.39 7.10
C ILE A 574 -6.83 27.75 8.04
N ASP A 575 -6.31 28.96 7.90
CA ASP A 575 -5.32 29.54 8.83
C ASP A 575 -6.07 30.17 10.02
N TYR A 576 -5.90 29.59 11.21
CA TYR A 576 -6.59 30.06 12.42
C TYR A 576 -6.00 31.34 13.03
N SER A 577 -4.78 31.73 12.62
CA SER A 577 -4.16 32.97 13.08
C SER A 577 -4.70 34.19 12.33
N THR A 578 -5.00 34.02 11.05
CA THR A 578 -5.45 35.11 10.16
C THR A 578 -6.93 35.01 9.76
N GLY A 579 -7.54 33.82 9.94
CA GLY A 579 -8.89 33.51 9.44
C GLY A 579 -8.96 33.37 7.90
N LYS A 580 -7.83 33.34 7.21
CA LYS A 580 -7.80 33.22 5.74
C LYS A 580 -8.00 31.77 5.30
N GLU A 581 -8.76 31.62 4.21
CA GLU A 581 -8.85 30.35 3.48
C GLU A 581 -7.93 30.38 2.25
N SER A 582 -7.34 29.23 1.93
CA SER A 582 -6.57 28.98 0.71
C SER A 582 -6.77 27.55 0.23
N GLU A 583 -6.24 27.21 -0.94
CA GLU A 583 -6.35 25.86 -1.50
C GLU A 583 -5.14 25.00 -1.10
N THR A 584 -5.36 23.69 -0.94
CA THR A 584 -4.27 22.73 -0.65
C THR A 584 -3.32 22.53 -1.83
N GLY A 585 -3.78 22.76 -3.05
CA GLY A 585 -3.01 22.54 -4.27
C GLY A 585 -2.72 21.06 -4.59
N LEU A 586 -3.22 20.12 -3.78
CA LEU A 586 -3.03 18.69 -3.93
C LEU A 586 -4.33 17.98 -4.35
N PRO A 587 -4.25 16.77 -4.92
CA PRO A 587 -5.43 16.00 -5.31
C PRO A 587 -6.39 15.74 -4.15
N THR A 588 -7.68 15.53 -4.46
CA THR A 588 -8.70 15.20 -3.46
C THR A 588 -8.40 13.89 -2.76
N SER A 589 -8.40 13.91 -1.43
CA SER A 589 -8.17 12.73 -0.58
C SER A 589 -8.91 12.87 0.75
N ASN A 590 -9.39 11.76 1.32
CA ASN A 590 -10.05 11.80 2.63
C ASN A 590 -9.03 11.89 3.77
N VAL A 591 -8.35 13.01 3.87
CA VAL A 591 -7.29 13.29 4.82
C VAL A 591 -7.55 14.61 5.50
N LEU A 592 -7.36 14.66 6.82
CA LEU A 592 -7.41 15.85 7.65
C LEU A 592 -6.03 16.07 8.26
N TYR A 593 -5.48 17.27 8.10
CA TYR A 593 -4.12 17.60 8.55
C TYR A 593 -4.13 18.88 9.37
N TYR A 594 -3.32 18.91 10.41
CA TYR A 594 -3.19 20.02 11.35
C TYR A 594 -1.73 20.46 11.45
N ASP A 595 -1.47 21.70 11.09
CA ASP A 595 -0.22 22.37 11.43
C ASP A 595 -0.33 22.86 12.88
N LEU A 596 0.61 22.48 13.70
CA LEU A 596 0.65 22.80 15.12
C LEU A 596 1.77 23.80 15.39
N ASP A 597 1.71 24.47 16.55
CA ASP A 597 2.85 25.25 17.03
C ASP A 597 4.08 24.36 17.26
N ASP A 598 5.24 25.01 17.52
CA ASP A 598 6.54 24.34 17.75
C ASP A 598 6.99 23.40 16.61
N ASN A 599 6.61 23.72 15.34
CA ASN A 599 6.89 22.91 14.15
C ASN A 599 6.37 21.47 14.24
N SER A 600 5.34 21.25 15.04
CA SER A 600 4.65 19.95 15.15
C SER A 600 3.49 19.86 14.18
N TRP A 601 3.04 18.66 13.90
CA TRP A 601 1.91 18.39 13.01
C TRP A 601 1.22 17.09 13.35
N CYS A 602 -0.01 16.93 12.92
CA CYS A 602 -0.69 15.65 12.94
C CYS A 602 -1.68 15.50 11.79
N CYS A 603 -2.02 14.25 11.47
CA CYS A 603 -2.84 13.90 10.33
C CYS A 603 -3.75 12.72 10.66
N VAL A 604 -5.02 12.78 10.23
CA VAL A 604 -5.99 11.69 10.34
C VAL A 604 -6.32 11.18 8.96
N ARG A 605 -6.12 9.89 8.73
CA ARG A 605 -6.37 9.25 7.43
C ARG A 605 -7.01 7.88 7.62
N PRO A 606 -8.22 7.64 7.06
CA PRO A 606 -8.78 6.30 7.02
C PRO A 606 -8.04 5.43 6.01
N SER A 607 -8.01 4.12 6.25
CA SER A 607 -7.57 3.16 5.25
C SER A 607 -8.62 3.05 4.14
N GLY A 608 -8.16 2.93 2.89
CA GLY A 608 -9.05 2.71 1.75
C GLY A 608 -9.55 1.27 1.61
N THR A 609 -8.90 0.31 2.26
CA THR A 609 -9.13 -1.13 2.06
C THR A 609 -9.57 -1.87 3.32
N GLU A 610 -9.33 -1.31 4.49
CA GLU A 610 -9.60 -1.95 5.78
C GLU A 610 -10.34 -0.98 6.71
N PRO A 611 -11.13 -1.46 7.69
CA PRO A 611 -11.81 -0.62 8.66
C PRO A 611 -10.83 -0.08 9.73
N LYS A 612 -9.85 0.69 9.28
CA LYS A 612 -8.78 1.28 10.10
C LYS A 612 -8.66 2.77 9.88
N VAL A 613 -8.34 3.51 10.93
CA VAL A 613 -7.95 4.93 10.89
C VAL A 613 -6.52 5.03 11.39
N LYS A 614 -5.68 5.72 10.63
CA LYS A 614 -4.30 6.01 10.99
C LYS A 614 -4.18 7.47 11.43
N PHE A 615 -3.49 7.66 12.54
CA PHE A 615 -3.13 8.94 13.09
C PHE A 615 -1.61 9.09 12.96
N TYR A 616 -1.18 10.00 12.11
CA TYR A 616 0.23 10.34 11.93
C TYR A 616 0.55 11.59 12.74
N MET A 617 1.74 11.67 13.29
CA MET A 617 2.18 12.78 14.13
C MET A 617 3.66 13.03 13.92
N GLY A 618 4.05 14.29 13.97
CA GLY A 618 5.44 14.70 13.99
C GLY A 618 5.65 15.85 14.97
N VAL A 619 6.73 15.77 15.72
CA VAL A 619 7.11 16.77 16.73
C VAL A 619 8.57 17.16 16.58
N LYS A 620 8.93 18.34 17.12
CA LYS A 620 10.30 18.80 17.26
C LYS A 620 10.65 18.98 18.74
N GLY A 621 11.72 18.32 19.18
CA GLY A 621 12.25 18.41 20.54
C GLY A 621 13.59 19.15 20.60
N LYS A 622 14.00 19.47 21.82
CA LYS A 622 15.34 19.99 22.15
C LYS A 622 16.36 18.87 22.36
N SER A 623 15.88 17.65 22.59
CA SER A 623 16.64 16.40 22.71
C SER A 623 15.77 15.24 22.23
N MET A 624 16.35 14.04 22.07
CA MET A 624 15.58 12.82 21.76
C MET A 624 14.53 12.52 22.82
N GLU A 625 14.87 12.69 24.10
CA GLU A 625 13.93 12.48 25.22
C GLU A 625 12.78 13.48 25.20
N ASP A 626 13.07 14.76 24.93
CA ASP A 626 12.05 15.80 24.81
C ASP A 626 11.10 15.51 23.62
N ALA A 627 11.66 15.11 22.49
CA ALA A 627 10.86 14.71 21.32
C ALA A 627 9.97 13.50 21.62
N GLU A 628 10.50 12.48 22.33
CA GLU A 628 9.72 11.31 22.75
C GLU A 628 8.54 11.70 23.64
N LYS A 629 8.79 12.53 24.66
CA LYS A 629 7.74 13.03 25.58
C LYS A 629 6.66 13.80 24.83
N LYS A 630 7.07 14.70 23.94
CA LYS A 630 6.16 15.50 23.11
C LYS A 630 5.31 14.61 22.22
N LEU A 631 5.92 13.62 21.55
CA LEU A 631 5.21 12.68 20.69
C LEU A 631 4.17 11.88 21.47
N ASN A 632 4.51 11.38 22.65
CA ASN A 632 3.58 10.64 23.50
C ASN A 632 2.39 11.49 23.97
N ASN A 633 2.61 12.76 24.30
CA ASN A 633 1.54 13.70 24.65
C ASN A 633 0.60 13.95 23.45
N LEU A 634 1.16 14.20 22.27
CA LEU A 634 0.36 14.41 21.06
C LEU A 634 -0.41 13.14 20.66
N LYS A 635 0.21 11.97 20.81
CA LYS A 635 -0.44 10.68 20.57
C LYS A 635 -1.69 10.48 21.43
N THR A 636 -1.60 10.79 22.71
CA THR A 636 -2.74 10.71 23.64
C THR A 636 -3.87 11.65 23.21
N ALA A 637 -3.54 12.89 22.83
CA ALA A 637 -4.52 13.86 22.36
C ALA A 637 -5.20 13.45 21.04
N MET A 638 -4.45 12.84 20.12
CA MET A 638 -4.99 12.36 18.85
C MET A 638 -5.93 11.17 19.03
N LEU A 639 -5.61 10.24 19.91
CA LEU A 639 -6.47 9.09 20.20
C LEU A 639 -7.78 9.49 20.88
N ALA A 640 -7.78 10.54 21.68
CA ALA A 640 -8.98 11.12 22.30
C ALA A 640 -9.98 11.70 21.29
N LEU A 641 -9.60 11.96 20.03
CA LEU A 641 -10.54 12.37 18.98
C LEU A 641 -11.56 11.28 18.63
N ASN A 642 -11.29 10.03 18.98
CA ASN A 642 -12.20 8.90 18.75
C ASN A 642 -13.30 8.78 19.82
N GLU A 643 -13.17 9.48 20.94
CA GLU A 643 -14.16 9.54 22.02
C GLU A 643 -15.19 10.67 21.73
#